data_f04b7dd68208315c708fe2adb2572c4e
#
_entry.id   f04b7dd68208315c708fe2adb2572c4e
#
_cell.length_a   1.000
_cell.length_b   1.000
_cell.length_c   1.000
_cell.angle_alpha   90.00
_cell.angle_beta   90.00
_cell.angle_gamma   90.00
#
_symmetry.space_group_name_H-M   'P 1'
#
loop_
_entity.id
_entity.type
_entity.pdbx_description
1 polymer ?
#
loop_
_entity_poly.entity_id
_entity_poly.type
_entity_poly.pdbx_seq_one_letter_code
_entity_poly.pdbx_strand_id
1 'polypeptide(L)'
;MNSETVQVNFQQQAEIYLATGNFDRAIALCQQILASEPNSAETCKTLGKALQAQGKLEDARYWYKVAIALQPDFAEAFANLGTLCATLEQWQEAIACYQKAISLQPNFAGFYRNLSRIFTQVGQAEEAADCWYQALMVEPIEIAEEYLDLGNTLLAQNKPEKALTCYHRTIYLNPSFCEAYCQLAEAASELKQWDEAIVNYRKAIQLQPEISDFHYKLGNVLQAKELWREAEAAYRKSIDLNPNSFLSYYNLGSVLLNLEKWQEAAIAYRTAVEINPDYSWSYYSIGVACDRLEEWSESAAAYQRATELDPNFFAAFHQLGDALVKLEKLSEAEAAYEQAIALNADLFWSHYNLALTLVQLQKFEAATLAYRRAIALNPEFSWTYHNLGAALLKTQQWKAAATAYQRAIELNPTISWSYYNLGDALSGNHAWNDAVSAYLCALQIEPSLPKIYIKLGEALTKRTPVDSDVATSYYHHEMQPLHAPEFYCEIAQKFAESDRLNEAIMLYLMALEIRPKDPEISQKLEEILEKQRQTGESTLLLELEAKDIRDRYIARVVKGKTFAEVGGLWGTVSEKVSVASKYGAVSLTMIDAMPASLHWWQDFHDRMTSLNIANYHCINQDITQIQLADIGEPYDVVHCAGVLYHHPHPLQILVALRQITREHLIFTSAITQEVIENELGRYEIPPSGVMFIPALDDAERAILTAYWRPYINNNALIGITEKAVFDMDNFAACWWLPTANALEAMCEVAGFKVLDKGLTWDNNALTLLLGI
;
A
#
# COMPACT_ATOMS: atom_id res chain seq x y z
N MET A 1 27.20 67.77 41.88
CA MET A 1 26.91 66.32 41.80
C MET A 1 25.38 66.23 41.69
N ASN A 2 24.89 65.77 40.55
CA ASN A 2 23.44 65.74 40.26
C ASN A 2 22.74 64.74 41.17
N SER A 3 21.49 65.03 41.54
CA SER A 3 20.63 64.20 42.41
C SER A 3 20.57 62.72 41.97
N GLU A 4 20.58 62.49 40.70
CA GLU A 4 20.59 61.14 40.11
C GLU A 4 21.85 60.32 40.45
N THR A 5 23.06 60.92 40.46
CA THR A 5 24.30 60.26 40.81
C THR A 5 24.39 59.87 42.28
N VAL A 6 23.76 60.63 43.17
CA VAL A 6 23.69 60.32 44.60
C VAL A 6 22.68 59.22 44.89
N GLN A 7 21.58 59.13 44.11
CA GLN A 7 20.52 58.13 44.23
C GLN A 7 20.94 56.75 43.73
N VAL A 8 21.62 56.71 42.64
CA VAL A 8 22.24 55.43 42.14
C VAL A 8 23.18 54.88 43.22
N ASN A 9 23.85 55.74 43.95
CA ASN A 9 24.74 55.28 45.02
C ASN A 9 23.95 54.74 46.24
N PHE A 10 22.78 55.34 46.63
CA PHE A 10 21.98 54.83 47.73
C PHE A 10 21.27 53.50 47.40
N GLN A 11 20.77 53.33 46.18
CA GLN A 11 20.17 52.04 45.73
C GLN A 11 21.22 50.95 45.77
N GLN A 12 22.40 51.20 45.19
CA GLN A 12 23.52 50.21 45.23
C GLN A 12 23.96 49.90 46.65
N GLN A 13 23.97 50.95 47.57
CA GLN A 13 24.32 50.74 48.94
C GLN A 13 23.27 49.90 49.70
N ALA A 14 21.98 50.06 49.39
CA ALA A 14 20.92 49.22 49.93
C ALA A 14 21.07 47.75 49.51
N GLU A 15 21.43 47.51 48.26
CA GLU A 15 21.72 46.17 47.75
C GLU A 15 22.97 45.55 48.40
N ILE A 16 24.04 46.34 48.65
CA ILE A 16 25.23 45.89 49.38
C ILE A 16 24.84 45.53 50.81
N TYR A 17 24.04 46.35 51.52
CA TYR A 17 23.55 45.99 52.86
C TYR A 17 22.70 44.73 52.86
N LEU A 18 21.85 44.53 51.84
CA LEU A 18 21.08 43.31 51.68
C LEU A 18 22.00 42.10 51.49
N ALA A 19 22.98 42.19 50.58
CA ALA A 19 23.93 41.15 50.29
C ALA A 19 24.85 40.79 51.49
N THR A 20 25.15 41.77 52.36
CA THR A 20 25.99 41.60 53.57
C THR A 20 25.18 41.20 54.81
N GLY A 21 23.88 40.95 54.69
CA GLY A 21 23.01 40.55 55.82
C GLY A 21 22.60 41.71 56.77
N ASN A 22 22.92 42.97 56.41
CA ASN A 22 22.54 44.12 57.22
C ASN A 22 21.14 44.60 56.88
N PHE A 23 20.12 43.77 57.11
CA PHE A 23 18.76 43.96 56.65
C PHE A 23 18.11 45.25 57.22
N ASP A 24 18.35 45.57 58.50
CA ASP A 24 17.83 46.84 59.15
C ASP A 24 18.33 48.07 58.41
N ARG A 25 19.61 48.11 58.03
CA ARG A 25 20.18 49.20 57.28
C ARG A 25 19.67 49.28 55.86
N ALA A 26 19.50 48.11 55.19
CA ALA A 26 18.90 48.07 53.89
C ALA A 26 17.45 48.61 53.90
N ILE A 27 16.64 48.17 54.88
CA ILE A 27 15.25 48.65 55.06
C ILE A 27 15.21 50.20 55.30
N ALA A 28 16.01 50.68 56.24
CA ALA A 28 16.03 52.11 56.55
C ALA A 28 16.43 52.96 55.35
N LEU A 29 17.42 52.49 54.57
CA LEU A 29 17.89 53.20 53.38
C LEU A 29 16.84 53.09 52.21
N CYS A 30 16.20 51.98 52.01
CA CYS A 30 15.10 51.88 51.04
C CYS A 30 13.91 52.78 51.43
N GLN A 31 13.55 52.88 52.72
CA GLN A 31 12.50 53.79 53.22
C GLN A 31 12.87 55.25 53.00
N GLN A 32 14.16 55.59 53.16
CA GLN A 32 14.65 56.94 52.90
C GLN A 32 14.57 57.27 51.39
N ILE A 33 14.93 56.33 50.51
CA ILE A 33 14.81 56.53 49.07
C ILE A 33 13.33 56.71 48.69
N LEU A 34 12.43 55.84 49.21
CA LEU A 34 11.00 55.91 48.90
C LEU A 34 10.31 57.15 49.45
N ALA A 35 10.86 57.76 50.49
CA ALA A 35 10.37 59.06 50.97
C ALA A 35 10.66 60.22 50.00
N SER A 36 11.73 60.08 49.19
CA SER A 36 12.08 61.06 48.16
C SER A 36 11.52 60.62 46.76
N GLU A 37 11.42 59.38 46.51
CA GLU A 37 10.93 58.78 45.25
C GLU A 37 9.94 57.63 45.49
N PRO A 38 8.68 57.93 45.73
CA PRO A 38 7.67 56.93 46.08
C PRO A 38 7.38 55.91 44.98
N ASN A 39 7.71 56.20 43.71
CA ASN A 39 7.39 55.38 42.56
C ASN A 39 8.57 54.56 42.06
N SER A 40 9.60 54.30 42.87
CA SER A 40 10.75 53.44 42.51
C SER A 40 10.40 51.96 42.67
N ALA A 41 10.03 51.30 41.61
CA ALA A 41 9.74 49.86 41.60
C ALA A 41 10.95 49.05 42.08
N GLU A 42 12.16 49.45 41.68
CA GLU A 42 13.41 48.76 42.05
C GLU A 42 13.65 48.84 43.56
N THR A 43 13.44 50.00 44.17
CA THR A 43 13.58 50.19 45.62
C THR A 43 12.50 49.41 46.40
N CYS A 44 11.26 49.39 45.91
CA CYS A 44 10.20 48.54 46.47
C CYS A 44 10.56 47.06 46.46
N LYS A 45 11.15 46.56 45.34
CA LYS A 45 11.63 45.17 45.22
C LYS A 45 12.74 44.89 46.24
N THR A 46 13.72 45.78 46.35
CA THR A 46 14.86 45.67 47.30
C THR A 46 14.38 45.68 48.74
N LEU A 47 13.41 46.57 49.08
CA LEU A 47 12.77 46.61 50.39
C LEU A 47 12.03 45.29 50.69
N GLY A 48 11.28 44.78 49.74
CA GLY A 48 10.61 43.51 49.86
C GLY A 48 11.60 42.36 50.15
N LYS A 49 12.74 42.29 49.46
CA LYS A 49 13.81 41.32 49.73
C LYS A 49 14.37 41.46 51.14
N ALA A 50 14.64 42.67 51.61
CA ALA A 50 15.18 42.90 52.96
C ALA A 50 14.18 42.51 54.06
N LEU A 51 12.90 42.84 53.90
CA LEU A 51 11.82 42.42 54.82
C LEU A 51 11.62 40.87 54.81
N GLN A 52 11.66 40.25 53.66
CA GLN A 52 11.59 38.80 53.55
C GLN A 52 12.75 38.11 54.28
N ALA A 53 13.96 38.63 54.14
CA ALA A 53 15.15 38.13 54.83
C ALA A 53 15.06 38.30 56.37
N GLN A 54 14.30 39.30 56.85
CA GLN A 54 13.99 39.46 58.27
C GLN A 54 12.82 38.60 58.77
N GLY A 55 12.17 37.81 57.88
CA GLY A 55 10.99 37.03 58.23
C GLY A 55 9.67 37.84 58.30
N LYS A 56 9.65 39.12 57.91
CA LYS A 56 8.45 39.95 57.80
C LYS A 56 7.74 39.71 56.46
N LEU A 57 7.14 38.51 56.35
CA LEU A 57 6.69 37.96 55.06
C LEU A 57 5.50 38.74 54.47
N GLU A 58 4.54 39.21 55.28
CA GLU A 58 3.39 39.98 54.80
C GLU A 58 3.78 41.39 54.33
N ASP A 59 4.71 42.06 55.05
CA ASP A 59 5.24 43.36 54.64
C ASP A 59 6.03 43.20 53.30
N ALA A 60 6.82 42.14 53.17
CA ALA A 60 7.54 41.81 51.94
C ALA A 60 6.58 41.61 50.75
N ARG A 61 5.49 40.85 50.96
CA ARG A 61 4.43 40.64 50.00
C ARG A 61 3.81 41.97 49.53
N TYR A 62 3.51 42.84 50.46
CA TYR A 62 2.96 44.16 50.13
C TYR A 62 3.91 44.93 49.20
N TRP A 63 5.20 45.00 49.51
CA TRP A 63 6.16 45.76 48.73
C TRP A 63 6.46 45.14 47.37
N TYR A 64 6.45 43.82 47.23
CA TYR A 64 6.55 43.18 45.91
C TYR A 64 5.32 43.50 45.03
N LYS A 65 4.11 43.51 45.62
CA LYS A 65 2.89 43.91 44.89
C LYS A 65 2.93 45.40 44.49
N VAL A 66 3.47 46.25 45.32
CA VAL A 66 3.69 47.69 44.99
C VAL A 66 4.69 47.81 43.84
N ALA A 67 5.82 47.08 43.88
CA ALA A 67 6.81 47.09 42.80
C ALA A 67 6.19 46.66 41.46
N ILE A 68 5.37 45.60 41.45
CA ILE A 68 4.64 45.09 40.27
C ILE A 68 3.59 46.14 39.82
N ALA A 69 2.89 46.80 40.72
CA ALA A 69 1.90 47.84 40.37
C ALA A 69 2.55 49.07 39.73
N LEU A 70 3.74 49.44 40.19
CA LEU A 70 4.54 50.51 39.61
C LEU A 70 5.15 50.15 38.26
N GLN A 71 5.61 48.90 38.11
CA GLN A 71 6.22 48.41 36.90
C GLN A 71 5.66 47.03 36.59
N PRO A 72 4.59 46.90 35.76
CA PRO A 72 3.93 45.64 35.44
C PRO A 72 4.75 44.65 34.61
N ASP A 73 5.86 45.08 34.03
CA ASP A 73 6.82 44.24 33.25
C ASP A 73 8.08 43.86 34.06
N PHE A 74 8.04 44.04 35.39
CA PHE A 74 9.17 43.75 36.26
C PHE A 74 9.29 42.28 36.63
N ALA A 75 9.95 41.48 35.75
CA ALA A 75 10.10 40.05 35.91
C ALA A 75 10.66 39.61 37.27
N GLU A 76 11.71 40.30 37.77
CA GLU A 76 12.32 39.97 39.07
C GLU A 76 11.37 40.16 40.25
N ALA A 77 10.50 41.18 40.23
CA ALA A 77 9.53 41.40 41.30
C ALA A 77 8.49 40.26 41.35
N PHE A 78 8.03 39.80 40.17
CA PHE A 78 7.18 38.59 40.09
C PHE A 78 7.89 37.37 40.64
N ALA A 79 9.16 37.13 40.25
CA ALA A 79 9.93 35.97 40.71
C ALA A 79 10.15 35.99 42.24
N ASN A 80 10.44 37.16 42.82
CA ASN A 80 10.58 37.32 44.26
C ASN A 80 9.25 37.11 45.02
N LEU A 81 8.15 37.61 44.49
CA LEU A 81 6.81 37.30 45.01
C LEU A 81 6.52 35.78 44.90
N GLY A 82 6.87 35.16 43.80
CA GLY A 82 6.75 33.71 43.62
C GLY A 82 7.55 32.92 44.64
N THR A 83 8.80 33.33 44.91
CA THR A 83 9.63 32.71 45.99
C THR A 83 8.98 32.89 47.37
N LEU A 84 8.45 34.06 47.67
CA LEU A 84 7.76 34.34 48.92
C LEU A 84 6.49 33.46 49.06
N CYS A 85 5.67 33.39 48.02
CA CYS A 85 4.47 32.54 47.99
C CYS A 85 4.84 31.06 48.18
N ALA A 86 5.92 30.59 47.57
CA ALA A 86 6.41 29.22 47.75
C ALA A 86 6.86 28.97 49.21
N THR A 87 7.50 29.96 49.87
CA THR A 87 7.87 29.88 51.29
C THR A 87 6.64 29.79 52.20
N LEU A 88 5.54 30.42 51.79
CA LEU A 88 4.23 30.38 52.47
C LEU A 88 3.37 29.18 52.06
N GLU A 89 3.91 28.22 51.27
CA GLU A 89 3.22 27.06 50.73
C GLU A 89 1.99 27.41 49.86
N GLN A 90 1.95 28.66 49.35
CA GLN A 90 0.90 29.14 48.43
C GLN A 90 1.28 28.78 46.98
N TRP A 91 1.26 27.48 46.67
CA TRP A 91 1.83 26.92 45.47
C TRP A 91 1.23 27.49 44.19
N GLN A 92 -0.10 27.67 44.12
CA GLN A 92 -0.77 28.19 42.90
C GLN A 92 -0.37 29.63 42.60
N GLU A 93 -0.28 30.52 43.63
CA GLU A 93 0.16 31.88 43.45
C GLU A 93 1.65 31.96 43.09
N ALA A 94 2.47 31.08 43.67
CA ALA A 94 3.88 30.94 43.33
C ALA A 94 4.08 30.54 41.85
N ILE A 95 3.35 29.53 41.36
CA ILE A 95 3.38 29.06 39.94
C ILE A 95 3.00 30.25 39.03
N ALA A 96 1.88 30.94 39.30
CA ALA A 96 1.42 32.05 38.48
C ALA A 96 2.45 33.19 38.42
N CYS A 97 3.10 33.49 39.53
CA CYS A 97 4.15 34.51 39.58
C CYS A 97 5.37 34.14 38.75
N TYR A 98 5.87 32.92 38.84
CA TYR A 98 6.99 32.48 38.02
C TYR A 98 6.64 32.37 36.53
N GLN A 99 5.45 31.88 36.18
CA GLN A 99 4.99 31.88 34.79
C GLN A 99 4.95 33.29 34.21
N LYS A 100 4.50 34.29 35.01
CA LYS A 100 4.53 35.67 34.58
C LYS A 100 5.96 36.21 34.44
N ALA A 101 6.87 35.89 35.38
CA ALA A 101 8.28 36.24 35.28
C ALA A 101 8.94 35.69 34.02
N ILE A 102 8.68 34.41 33.70
CA ILE A 102 9.14 33.75 32.50
C ILE A 102 8.58 34.41 31.22
N SER A 103 7.29 34.77 31.22
CA SER A 103 6.67 35.45 30.07
C SER A 103 7.29 36.80 29.77
N LEU A 104 7.79 37.48 30.80
CA LEU A 104 8.46 38.78 30.70
C LEU A 104 9.94 38.66 30.34
N GLN A 105 10.60 37.65 30.86
CA GLN A 105 12.03 37.39 30.63
C GLN A 105 12.31 35.90 30.43
N PRO A 106 12.07 35.36 29.22
CA PRO A 106 12.17 33.93 28.95
C PRO A 106 13.61 33.39 28.95
N ASN A 107 14.62 34.23 28.86
CA ASN A 107 16.01 33.85 28.80
C ASN A 107 16.73 33.85 30.17
N PHE A 108 16.01 33.73 31.28
CA PHE A 108 16.59 33.62 32.60
C PHE A 108 16.33 32.28 33.27
N ALA A 109 17.34 31.42 33.27
CA ALA A 109 17.25 30.03 33.74
C ALA A 109 16.78 29.90 35.21
N GLY A 110 17.10 30.86 36.06
CA GLY A 110 16.71 30.87 37.47
C GLY A 110 15.18 30.79 37.71
N PHE A 111 14.39 31.39 36.83
CA PHE A 111 12.93 31.34 36.95
C PHE A 111 12.41 29.91 36.68
N TYR A 112 12.92 29.25 35.64
CA TYR A 112 12.57 27.86 35.30
C TYR A 112 13.03 26.90 36.39
N ARG A 113 14.25 27.06 36.95
CA ARG A 113 14.75 26.23 38.07
C ARG A 113 13.83 26.29 39.28
N ASN A 114 13.42 27.52 39.66
CA ASN A 114 12.55 27.73 40.83
C ASN A 114 11.16 27.14 40.56
N LEU A 115 10.61 27.37 39.39
CA LEU A 115 9.31 26.81 38.98
C LEU A 115 9.34 25.27 38.95
N SER A 116 10.42 24.68 38.44
CA SER A 116 10.62 23.23 38.48
C SER A 116 10.60 22.67 39.90
N ARG A 117 11.30 23.34 40.84
CA ARG A 117 11.28 22.94 42.26
C ARG A 117 9.88 23.00 42.86
N ILE A 118 9.09 24.03 42.52
CA ILE A 118 7.70 24.15 42.98
C ILE A 118 6.87 23.01 42.45
N PHE A 119 6.95 22.70 41.14
CA PHE A 119 6.23 21.58 40.54
C PHE A 119 6.61 20.25 41.18
N THR A 120 7.89 20.05 41.52
CA THR A 120 8.36 18.86 42.25
C THR A 120 7.70 18.75 43.61
N GLN A 121 7.61 19.85 44.38
CA GLN A 121 6.97 19.88 45.71
C GLN A 121 5.47 19.62 45.67
N VAL A 122 4.80 20.03 44.60
CA VAL A 122 3.36 19.81 44.37
C VAL A 122 3.08 18.44 43.79
N GLY A 123 4.11 17.67 43.41
CA GLY A 123 3.96 16.34 42.80
C GLY A 123 3.64 16.35 41.28
N GLN A 124 3.79 17.51 40.63
CA GLN A 124 3.60 17.68 39.18
C GLN A 124 4.94 17.39 38.47
N ALA A 125 5.26 16.09 38.35
CA ALA A 125 6.55 15.64 37.84
C ALA A 125 6.76 15.96 36.34
N GLU A 126 5.70 16.04 35.55
CA GLU A 126 5.78 16.37 34.13
C GLU A 126 6.19 17.81 33.89
N GLU A 127 5.50 18.73 34.54
CA GLU A 127 5.78 20.16 34.46
C GLU A 127 7.14 20.52 35.08
N ALA A 128 7.54 19.78 36.13
CA ALA A 128 8.85 19.93 36.75
C ALA A 128 9.99 19.58 35.76
N ALA A 129 9.88 18.46 35.04
CA ALA A 129 10.87 18.06 34.06
C ALA A 129 10.93 19.03 32.87
N ASP A 130 9.78 19.50 32.38
CA ASP A 130 9.74 20.52 31.32
C ASP A 130 10.40 21.83 31.72
N CYS A 131 10.15 22.32 32.91
CA CYS A 131 10.80 23.53 33.43
C CYS A 131 12.30 23.30 33.60
N TRP A 132 12.73 22.15 34.12
CA TRP A 132 14.15 21.84 34.26
C TRP A 132 14.86 21.75 32.92
N TYR A 133 14.21 21.17 31.93
CA TYR A 133 14.71 21.15 30.56
C TYR A 133 14.91 22.56 30.00
N GLN A 134 13.92 23.44 30.15
CA GLN A 134 14.04 24.83 29.72
C GLN A 134 15.17 25.58 30.46
N ALA A 135 15.33 25.33 31.76
CA ALA A 135 16.42 25.94 32.54
C ALA A 135 17.80 25.55 31.97
N LEU A 136 17.99 24.26 31.60
CA LEU A 136 19.22 23.76 31.06
C LEU A 136 19.46 24.18 29.59
N MET A 137 18.42 24.46 28.83
CA MET A 137 18.53 25.03 27.47
C MET A 137 18.96 26.52 27.53
N VAL A 138 18.49 27.25 28.52
CA VAL A 138 18.88 28.68 28.71
C VAL A 138 20.28 28.78 29.26
N GLU A 139 20.62 28.00 30.26
CA GLU A 139 21.92 28.03 30.96
C GLU A 139 22.41 26.60 31.20
N PRO A 140 23.20 26.05 30.22
CA PRO A 140 23.73 24.72 30.36
C PRO A 140 24.67 24.54 31.53
N ILE A 141 24.60 23.39 32.18
CA ILE A 141 25.53 22.98 33.24
C ILE A 141 26.55 21.93 32.68
N GLU A 142 27.63 21.68 33.40
CA GLU A 142 28.67 20.73 33.00
C GLU A 142 28.60 19.42 33.83
N ILE A 143 27.41 18.95 34.13
CA ILE A 143 27.15 17.74 34.91
C ILE A 143 26.38 16.77 34.01
N ALA A 144 27.04 15.72 33.55
CA ALA A 144 26.46 14.78 32.60
C ALA A 144 25.28 13.98 33.19
N GLU A 145 25.36 13.62 34.46
CA GLU A 145 24.33 12.86 35.19
C GLU A 145 22.99 13.58 35.22
N GLU A 146 22.99 14.89 35.44
CA GLU A 146 21.77 15.71 35.46
C GLU A 146 21.00 15.66 34.12
N TYR A 147 21.73 15.68 33.01
CA TYR A 147 21.12 15.54 31.67
C TYR A 147 20.61 14.13 31.44
N LEU A 148 21.33 13.09 31.91
CA LEU A 148 20.88 11.71 31.79
C LEU A 148 19.58 11.50 32.56
N ASP A 149 19.52 11.91 33.83
CA ASP A 149 18.35 11.75 34.70
C ASP A 149 17.13 12.50 34.15
N LEU A 150 17.36 13.73 33.63
CA LEU A 150 16.32 14.48 32.97
C LEU A 150 15.86 13.79 31.68
N GLY A 151 16.79 13.29 30.86
CA GLY A 151 16.50 12.55 29.66
C GLY A 151 15.64 11.32 29.95
N ASN A 152 16.01 10.52 30.96
CA ASN A 152 15.25 9.34 31.40
C ASN A 152 13.83 9.74 31.86
N THR A 153 13.71 10.84 32.60
CA THR A 153 12.40 11.36 33.04
C THR A 153 11.53 11.79 31.86
N LEU A 154 12.11 12.49 30.89
CA LEU A 154 11.38 12.97 29.70
C LEU A 154 10.98 11.79 28.77
N LEU A 155 11.83 10.80 28.64
CA LEU A 155 11.51 9.60 27.87
C LEU A 155 10.34 8.83 28.51
N ALA A 156 10.37 8.65 29.85
CA ALA A 156 9.26 8.04 30.58
C ALA A 156 7.94 8.83 30.47
N GLN A 157 8.02 10.13 30.19
CA GLN A 157 6.88 11.02 29.90
C GLN A 157 6.47 11.02 28.42
N ASN A 158 7.00 10.11 27.59
CA ASN A 158 6.75 10.05 26.15
C ASN A 158 7.13 11.34 25.38
N LYS A 159 8.29 11.92 25.75
CA LYS A 159 8.86 13.14 25.14
C LYS A 159 10.26 12.84 24.54
N PRO A 160 10.36 11.91 23.57
CA PRO A 160 11.66 11.40 23.09
C PRO A 160 12.54 12.49 22.45
N GLU A 161 12.00 13.50 21.77
CA GLU A 161 12.80 14.55 21.14
C GLU A 161 13.58 15.39 22.18
N LYS A 162 12.94 15.68 23.32
CA LYS A 162 13.61 16.39 24.42
C LYS A 162 14.63 15.49 25.11
N ALA A 163 14.31 14.21 25.29
CA ALA A 163 15.22 13.22 25.82
C ALA A 163 16.48 13.09 24.97
N LEU A 164 16.34 12.99 23.64
CA LEU A 164 17.47 12.98 22.71
C LEU A 164 18.44 14.14 22.94
N THR A 165 17.90 15.36 23.07
CA THR A 165 18.72 16.55 23.33
C THR A 165 19.53 16.41 24.63
N CYS A 166 18.92 15.88 25.67
CA CYS A 166 19.57 15.66 26.95
C CYS A 166 20.67 14.57 26.83
N TYR A 167 20.41 13.45 26.16
CA TYR A 167 21.37 12.38 25.98
C TYR A 167 22.57 12.80 25.12
N HIS A 168 22.33 13.57 24.05
CA HIS A 168 23.42 14.14 23.26
C HIS A 168 24.31 15.03 24.12
N ARG A 169 23.72 15.84 25.01
CA ARG A 169 24.51 16.66 25.94
C ARG A 169 25.28 15.82 26.95
N THR A 170 24.65 14.76 27.49
CA THR A 170 25.34 13.79 28.36
C THR A 170 26.56 13.22 27.68
N ILE A 171 26.43 12.74 26.44
CA ILE A 171 27.53 12.15 25.63
C ILE A 171 28.62 13.18 25.31
N TYR A 172 28.22 14.43 25.02
CA TYR A 172 29.18 15.51 24.79
C TYR A 172 30.05 15.78 26.04
N LEU A 173 29.45 15.78 27.22
CA LEU A 173 30.13 16.02 28.49
C LEU A 173 30.95 14.80 28.94
N ASN A 174 30.45 13.61 28.72
CA ASN A 174 31.11 12.35 29.07
C ASN A 174 30.96 11.29 27.94
N PRO A 175 31.89 11.28 26.95
CA PRO A 175 31.84 10.33 25.83
C PRO A 175 32.01 8.84 26.22
N SER A 176 32.35 8.54 27.46
CA SER A 176 32.46 7.16 27.96
C SER A 176 31.23 6.69 28.71
N PHE A 177 30.18 7.49 28.77
CA PHE A 177 28.96 7.17 29.50
C PHE A 177 28.08 6.20 28.70
N CYS A 178 28.30 4.93 28.89
CA CYS A 178 27.67 3.85 28.13
C CYS A 178 26.16 3.89 28.15
N GLU A 179 25.56 4.14 29.33
CA GLU A 179 24.11 4.21 29.50
C GLU A 179 23.47 5.30 28.64
N ALA A 180 24.13 6.47 28.51
CA ALA A 180 23.62 7.55 27.68
C ALA A 180 23.49 7.18 26.20
N TYR A 181 24.43 6.38 25.66
CA TYR A 181 24.30 5.85 24.28
C TYR A 181 23.13 4.87 24.16
N CYS A 182 22.92 4.02 25.16
CA CYS A 182 21.80 3.09 25.17
C CYS A 182 20.46 3.83 25.21
N GLN A 183 20.32 4.81 26.11
CA GLN A 183 19.10 5.60 26.25
C GLN A 183 18.83 6.51 25.01
N LEU A 184 19.90 7.06 24.44
CA LEU A 184 19.81 7.81 23.17
C LEU A 184 19.28 6.90 22.06
N ALA A 185 19.81 5.68 21.96
CA ALA A 185 19.36 4.72 20.95
C ALA A 185 17.90 4.29 21.17
N GLU A 186 17.46 4.16 22.42
CA GLU A 186 16.08 3.84 22.77
C GLU A 186 15.13 4.96 22.37
N ALA A 187 15.44 6.21 22.72
CA ALA A 187 14.66 7.39 22.31
C ALA A 187 14.61 7.58 20.79
N ALA A 188 15.76 7.36 20.11
CA ALA A 188 15.82 7.39 18.64
C ALA A 188 14.95 6.28 18.01
N SER A 189 14.88 5.11 18.66
CA SER A 189 14.03 3.98 18.20
C SER A 189 12.54 4.32 18.30
N GLU A 190 12.10 4.98 19.37
CA GLU A 190 10.72 5.47 19.51
C GLU A 190 10.33 6.46 18.41
N LEU A 191 11.28 7.28 17.97
CA LEU A 191 11.12 8.22 16.86
C LEU A 191 11.32 7.57 15.48
N LYS A 192 11.57 6.26 15.42
CA LYS A 192 11.88 5.51 14.20
C LYS A 192 13.13 6.01 13.46
N GLN A 193 14.05 6.64 14.18
CA GLN A 193 15.35 7.06 13.68
C GLN A 193 16.34 5.89 13.76
N TRP A 194 16.07 4.85 12.97
CA TRP A 194 16.73 3.54 13.08
C TRP A 194 18.25 3.60 12.93
N ASP A 195 18.77 4.46 12.01
CA ASP A 195 20.21 4.57 11.75
C ASP A 195 20.93 5.14 12.96
N GLU A 196 20.38 6.16 13.60
CA GLU A 196 20.93 6.78 14.81
C GLU A 196 20.89 5.78 15.97
N ALA A 197 19.79 5.05 16.13
CA ALA A 197 19.66 4.01 17.13
C ALA A 197 20.74 2.91 16.96
N ILE A 198 20.94 2.40 15.73
CA ILE A 198 21.96 1.38 15.43
C ILE A 198 23.37 1.88 15.79
N VAL A 199 23.71 3.11 15.40
CA VAL A 199 25.04 3.68 15.66
C VAL A 199 25.28 3.77 17.17
N ASN A 200 24.30 4.22 17.93
CA ASN A 200 24.42 4.43 19.37
C ASN A 200 24.41 3.10 20.14
N TYR A 201 23.58 2.11 19.79
CA TYR A 201 23.70 0.77 20.39
C TYR A 201 25.07 0.12 20.10
N ARG A 202 25.59 0.24 18.87
CA ARG A 202 26.95 -0.25 18.55
C ARG A 202 28.00 0.46 19.39
N LYS A 203 27.81 1.76 19.68
CA LYS A 203 28.72 2.50 20.55
C LYS A 203 28.63 2.04 22.00
N ALA A 204 27.43 1.81 22.52
CA ALA A 204 27.20 1.24 23.84
C ALA A 204 27.88 -0.14 23.99
N ILE A 205 27.70 -1.00 22.98
CA ILE A 205 28.35 -2.32 22.90
C ILE A 205 29.88 -2.20 22.84
N GLN A 206 30.42 -1.23 22.11
CA GLN A 206 31.87 -1.01 22.07
C GLN A 206 32.44 -0.64 23.44
N LEU A 207 31.68 0.12 24.24
CA LEU A 207 32.09 0.51 25.59
C LEU A 207 31.91 -0.63 26.61
N GLN A 208 30.85 -1.40 26.50
CA GLN A 208 30.52 -2.52 27.39
C GLN A 208 29.99 -3.72 26.60
N PRO A 209 30.89 -4.55 26.01
CA PRO A 209 30.50 -5.62 25.08
C PRO A 209 29.80 -6.82 25.75
N GLU A 210 29.90 -6.96 27.06
CA GLU A 210 29.37 -8.13 27.84
C GLU A 210 27.91 -7.91 28.29
N ILE A 211 27.27 -6.81 27.95
CA ILE A 211 25.89 -6.56 28.32
C ILE A 211 24.95 -7.13 27.26
N SER A 212 24.33 -8.25 27.59
CA SER A 212 23.38 -8.96 26.70
C SER A 212 22.24 -8.07 26.20
N ASP A 213 21.72 -7.18 27.06
CA ASP A 213 20.60 -6.30 26.75
C ASP A 213 20.91 -5.32 25.58
N PHE A 214 22.12 -4.85 25.47
CA PHE A 214 22.51 -3.97 24.35
C PHE A 214 22.47 -4.69 23.00
N HIS A 215 22.90 -5.96 22.96
CA HIS A 215 22.83 -6.78 21.77
C HIS A 215 21.37 -7.14 21.44
N TYR A 216 20.54 -7.40 22.44
CA TYR A 216 19.11 -7.63 22.27
C TYR A 216 18.41 -6.41 21.68
N LYS A 217 18.63 -5.22 22.26
CA LYS A 217 18.03 -3.97 21.78
C LYS A 217 18.52 -3.60 20.37
N LEU A 218 19.81 -3.80 20.09
CA LEU A 218 20.36 -3.67 18.73
C LEU A 218 19.63 -4.61 17.75
N GLY A 219 19.43 -5.86 18.14
CA GLY A 219 18.69 -6.84 17.36
C GLY A 219 17.28 -6.38 17.03
N ASN A 220 16.57 -5.81 18.00
CA ASN A 220 15.21 -5.27 17.79
C ASN A 220 15.18 -4.14 16.74
N VAL A 221 16.14 -3.22 16.79
CA VAL A 221 16.22 -2.10 15.82
C VAL A 221 16.61 -2.61 14.43
N LEU A 222 17.55 -3.54 14.34
CA LEU A 222 17.95 -4.16 13.09
C LEU A 222 16.79 -4.95 12.45
N GLN A 223 16.01 -5.65 13.28
CA GLN A 223 14.79 -6.35 12.85
C GLN A 223 13.73 -5.35 12.34
N ALA A 224 13.50 -4.25 13.05
CA ALA A 224 12.56 -3.21 12.63
C ALA A 224 12.97 -2.53 11.31
N LYS A 225 14.26 -2.52 11.00
CA LYS A 225 14.83 -2.03 9.72
C LYS A 225 14.95 -3.14 8.66
N GLU A 226 14.46 -4.35 8.95
CA GLU A 226 14.53 -5.53 8.06
C GLU A 226 15.97 -5.99 7.71
N LEU A 227 16.95 -5.62 8.54
CA LEU A 227 18.33 -6.06 8.41
C LEU A 227 18.51 -7.44 9.06
N TRP A 228 17.82 -8.45 8.50
CA TRP A 228 17.62 -9.76 9.12
C TRP A 228 18.90 -10.47 9.52
N ARG A 229 19.95 -10.46 8.67
CA ARG A 229 21.23 -11.15 8.98
C ARG A 229 21.99 -10.51 10.12
N GLU A 230 21.96 -9.17 10.20
CA GLU A 230 22.61 -8.45 11.30
C GLU A 230 21.82 -8.62 12.61
N ALA A 231 20.49 -8.63 12.53
CA ALA A 231 19.60 -8.92 13.66
C ALA A 231 19.86 -10.34 14.22
N GLU A 232 19.97 -11.35 13.34
CA GLU A 232 20.34 -12.72 13.74
C GLU A 232 21.65 -12.73 14.53
N ALA A 233 22.69 -12.07 14.03
CA ALA A 233 23.99 -12.02 14.71
C ALA A 233 23.90 -11.32 16.08
N ALA A 234 23.12 -10.24 16.18
CA ALA A 234 22.92 -9.51 17.43
C ALA A 234 22.16 -10.35 18.47
N TYR A 235 21.08 -11.03 18.08
CA TYR A 235 20.35 -11.90 19.00
C TYR A 235 21.18 -13.12 19.43
N ARG A 236 21.93 -13.75 18.53
CA ARG A 236 22.86 -14.85 18.90
C ARG A 236 23.89 -14.37 19.91
N LYS A 237 24.43 -13.19 19.74
CA LYS A 237 25.38 -12.62 20.70
C LYS A 237 24.72 -12.31 22.04
N SER A 238 23.47 -11.81 22.05
CA SER A 238 22.69 -11.63 23.26
C SER A 238 22.48 -12.95 23.99
N ILE A 239 22.18 -14.04 23.29
CA ILE A 239 22.00 -15.40 23.83
C ILE A 239 23.30 -15.95 24.37
N ASP A 240 24.44 -15.79 23.69
CA ASP A 240 25.75 -16.23 24.17
C ASP A 240 26.09 -15.60 25.52
N LEU A 241 25.70 -14.33 25.72
CA LEU A 241 25.93 -13.60 26.96
C LEU A 241 24.90 -13.91 28.05
N ASN A 242 23.68 -14.19 27.68
CA ASN A 242 22.59 -14.57 28.57
C ASN A 242 21.74 -15.72 27.98
N PRO A 243 22.12 -16.97 28.20
CA PRO A 243 21.40 -18.14 27.70
C PRO A 243 19.96 -18.30 28.21
N ASN A 244 19.57 -17.55 29.23
CA ASN A 244 18.21 -17.58 29.79
C ASN A 244 17.34 -16.43 29.28
N SER A 245 17.74 -15.72 28.20
CA SER A 245 16.97 -14.63 27.61
C SER A 245 15.87 -15.18 26.69
N PHE A 246 14.70 -15.40 27.27
CA PHE A 246 13.49 -15.80 26.53
C PHE A 246 13.23 -14.93 25.29
N LEU A 247 13.26 -13.59 25.45
CA LEU A 247 12.96 -12.65 24.36
C LEU A 247 13.99 -12.74 23.23
N SER A 248 15.27 -12.98 23.53
CA SER A 248 16.30 -13.11 22.50
C SER A 248 16.09 -14.35 21.64
N TYR A 249 15.70 -15.49 22.24
CA TYR A 249 15.35 -16.69 21.48
C TYR A 249 14.07 -16.50 20.65
N TYR A 250 13.04 -15.88 21.23
CA TYR A 250 11.78 -15.62 20.54
C TYR A 250 12.00 -14.73 19.31
N ASN A 251 12.71 -13.61 19.48
CA ASN A 251 12.99 -12.68 18.38
C ASN A 251 13.98 -13.27 17.37
N LEU A 252 14.96 -14.07 17.81
CA LEU A 252 15.81 -14.84 16.91
C LEU A 252 14.97 -15.77 16.01
N GLY A 253 14.01 -16.50 16.60
CA GLY A 253 13.09 -17.34 15.86
C GLY A 253 12.32 -16.53 14.78
N SER A 254 11.82 -15.35 15.13
CA SER A 254 11.14 -14.46 14.19
C SER A 254 12.02 -14.02 13.02
N VAL A 255 13.27 -13.66 13.31
CA VAL A 255 14.26 -13.29 12.28
C VAL A 255 14.60 -14.50 11.40
N LEU A 256 14.76 -15.67 11.97
CA LEU A 256 15.05 -16.91 11.24
C LEU A 256 13.90 -17.33 10.31
N LEU A 257 12.63 -17.07 10.70
CA LEU A 257 11.47 -17.26 9.83
C LEU A 257 11.56 -16.36 8.59
N ASN A 258 11.92 -15.08 8.77
CA ASN A 258 12.09 -14.14 7.65
C ASN A 258 13.30 -14.47 6.77
N LEU A 259 14.30 -15.17 7.32
CA LEU A 259 15.44 -15.70 6.55
C LEU A 259 15.18 -17.09 5.94
N GLU A 260 13.95 -17.60 6.04
CA GLU A 260 13.53 -18.93 5.57
C GLU A 260 14.32 -20.11 6.19
N LYS A 261 14.89 -19.88 7.36
CA LYS A 261 15.60 -20.90 8.15
C LYS A 261 14.64 -21.60 9.12
N TRP A 262 13.62 -22.26 8.55
CA TRP A 262 12.46 -22.78 9.30
C TRP A 262 12.85 -23.70 10.46
N GLN A 263 13.80 -24.62 10.24
CA GLN A 263 14.25 -25.57 11.26
C GLN A 263 14.93 -24.88 12.44
N GLU A 264 15.81 -23.91 12.15
CA GLU A 264 16.50 -23.15 13.20
C GLU A 264 15.51 -22.26 13.98
N ALA A 265 14.50 -21.71 13.28
CA ALA A 265 13.43 -20.94 13.90
C ALA A 265 12.63 -21.78 14.89
N ALA A 266 12.22 -23.01 14.49
CA ALA A 266 11.51 -23.92 15.36
C ALA A 266 12.32 -24.28 16.62
N ILE A 267 13.63 -24.51 16.48
CA ILE A 267 14.54 -24.76 17.61
C ILE A 267 14.59 -23.56 18.55
N ALA A 268 14.78 -22.35 17.99
CA ALA A 268 14.84 -21.13 18.80
C ALA A 268 13.54 -20.89 19.60
N TYR A 269 12.37 -21.09 18.97
CA TYR A 269 11.09 -20.97 19.67
C TYR A 269 10.87 -22.06 20.72
N ARG A 270 11.29 -23.32 20.46
CA ARG A 270 11.24 -24.41 21.46
C ARG A 270 12.10 -24.06 22.68
N THR A 271 13.31 -23.53 22.47
CA THR A 271 14.14 -23.06 23.59
C THR A 271 13.49 -21.88 24.33
N ALA A 272 12.85 -20.96 23.61
CA ALA A 272 12.09 -19.88 24.24
C ALA A 272 10.97 -20.43 25.16
N VAL A 273 10.24 -21.46 24.72
CA VAL A 273 9.18 -22.12 25.50
C VAL A 273 9.73 -22.87 26.73
N GLU A 274 10.91 -23.47 26.61
CA GLU A 274 11.59 -24.12 27.78
C GLU A 274 11.89 -23.10 28.88
N ILE A 275 12.22 -21.84 28.50
CA ILE A 275 12.51 -20.76 29.45
C ILE A 275 11.21 -20.13 29.98
N ASN A 276 10.24 -19.87 29.10
CA ASN A 276 8.93 -19.31 29.48
C ASN A 276 7.78 -20.10 28.84
N PRO A 277 7.26 -21.12 29.53
CA PRO A 277 6.23 -22.02 29.01
C PRO A 277 4.83 -21.43 28.97
N ASP A 278 4.60 -20.24 29.52
CA ASP A 278 3.28 -19.62 29.60
C ASP A 278 3.04 -18.57 28.51
N TYR A 279 4.00 -18.38 27.60
CA TYR A 279 3.88 -17.39 26.52
C TYR A 279 3.26 -18.01 25.27
N SER A 280 1.97 -17.79 25.08
CA SER A 280 1.16 -18.36 23.98
C SER A 280 1.69 -18.06 22.57
N TRP A 281 2.28 -16.87 22.35
CA TRP A 281 2.87 -16.49 21.09
C TRP A 281 4.06 -17.35 20.67
N SER A 282 4.84 -17.89 21.62
CA SER A 282 5.93 -18.80 21.26
C SER A 282 5.40 -20.11 20.67
N TYR A 283 4.33 -20.66 21.22
CA TYR A 283 3.68 -21.87 20.68
C TYR A 283 3.05 -21.60 19.32
N TYR A 284 2.40 -20.44 19.17
CA TYR A 284 1.89 -20.00 17.86
C TYR A 284 3.01 -19.96 16.83
N SER A 285 4.16 -19.38 17.18
CA SER A 285 5.31 -19.25 16.28
C SER A 285 5.99 -20.60 15.98
N ILE A 286 5.99 -21.54 16.91
CA ILE A 286 6.38 -22.93 16.64
C ILE A 286 5.46 -23.53 15.58
N GLY A 287 4.14 -23.37 15.74
CA GLY A 287 3.16 -23.83 14.76
C GLY A 287 3.45 -23.27 13.37
N VAL A 288 3.70 -21.97 13.25
CA VAL A 288 4.05 -21.31 11.98
C VAL A 288 5.33 -21.90 11.37
N ALA A 289 6.36 -22.16 12.19
CA ALA A 289 7.59 -22.76 11.69
C ALA A 289 7.37 -24.20 11.22
N CYS A 290 6.58 -24.99 11.96
CA CYS A 290 6.22 -26.36 11.59
C CYS A 290 5.34 -26.43 10.34
N ASP A 291 4.44 -25.45 10.11
CA ASP A 291 3.67 -25.34 8.87
C ASP A 291 4.59 -25.21 7.64
N ARG A 292 5.65 -24.41 7.76
CA ARG A 292 6.65 -24.23 6.68
C ARG A 292 7.48 -25.50 6.44
N LEU A 293 7.59 -26.35 7.43
CA LEU A 293 8.27 -27.66 7.34
C LEU A 293 7.31 -28.79 6.97
N GLU A 294 6.02 -28.49 6.79
CA GLU A 294 4.94 -29.47 6.57
C GLU A 294 4.80 -30.49 7.71
N GLU A 295 5.25 -30.15 8.91
CA GLU A 295 5.14 -30.95 10.13
C GLU A 295 3.77 -30.74 10.82
N TRP A 296 2.69 -31.06 10.09
CA TRP A 296 1.30 -30.70 10.47
C TRP A 296 0.87 -31.19 11.85
N SER A 297 1.37 -32.33 12.29
CA SER A 297 1.05 -32.88 13.60
C SER A 297 1.63 -32.04 14.75
N GLU A 298 2.88 -31.60 14.61
CA GLU A 298 3.52 -30.71 15.58
C GLU A 298 2.92 -29.30 15.52
N SER A 299 2.65 -28.82 14.33
CA SER A 299 1.99 -27.54 14.11
C SER A 299 0.64 -27.49 14.84
N ALA A 300 -0.24 -28.47 14.63
CA ALA A 300 -1.54 -28.54 15.30
C ALA A 300 -1.40 -28.61 16.84
N ALA A 301 -0.46 -29.40 17.34
CA ALA A 301 -0.21 -29.49 18.78
C ALA A 301 0.29 -28.15 19.37
N ALA A 302 1.14 -27.44 18.63
CA ALA A 302 1.64 -26.14 19.05
C ALA A 302 0.51 -25.09 19.06
N TYR A 303 -0.30 -24.99 18.00
CA TYR A 303 -1.44 -24.07 17.97
C TYR A 303 -2.48 -24.42 19.05
N GLN A 304 -2.74 -25.70 19.28
CA GLN A 304 -3.63 -26.12 20.36
C GLN A 304 -3.10 -25.62 21.71
N ARG A 305 -1.80 -25.77 21.97
CA ARG A 305 -1.21 -25.27 23.20
C ARG A 305 -1.29 -23.75 23.32
N ALA A 306 -1.12 -23.02 22.22
CA ALA A 306 -1.31 -21.57 22.18
C ALA A 306 -2.75 -21.16 22.57
N THR A 307 -3.77 -21.90 22.09
CA THR A 307 -5.19 -21.64 22.42
C THR A 307 -5.55 -22.02 23.85
N GLU A 308 -4.89 -23.02 24.43
CA GLU A 308 -5.05 -23.40 25.85
C GLU A 308 -4.51 -22.31 26.80
N LEU A 309 -3.38 -21.68 26.42
CA LEU A 309 -2.75 -20.61 27.20
C LEU A 309 -3.49 -19.27 27.03
N ASP A 310 -3.96 -18.99 25.84
CA ASP A 310 -4.76 -17.80 25.55
C ASP A 310 -6.06 -18.19 24.80
N PRO A 311 -7.16 -18.39 25.52
CA PRO A 311 -8.45 -18.74 24.93
C PRO A 311 -9.05 -17.66 24.01
N ASN A 312 -8.50 -16.44 23.98
CA ASN A 312 -8.91 -15.37 23.10
C ASN A 312 -8.05 -15.24 21.84
N PHE A 313 -7.10 -16.15 21.64
CA PHE A 313 -6.16 -16.09 20.51
C PHE A 313 -6.79 -16.59 19.22
N PHE A 314 -7.66 -15.78 18.60
CA PHE A 314 -8.40 -16.14 17.38
C PHE A 314 -7.49 -16.59 16.23
N ALA A 315 -6.30 -15.99 16.08
CA ALA A 315 -5.36 -16.37 15.02
C ALA A 315 -4.81 -17.80 15.23
N ALA A 316 -4.57 -18.20 16.46
CA ALA A 316 -4.14 -19.56 16.76
C ALA A 316 -5.25 -20.60 16.48
N PHE A 317 -6.50 -20.28 16.78
CA PHE A 317 -7.64 -21.12 16.41
C PHE A 317 -7.78 -21.26 14.90
N HIS A 318 -7.61 -20.17 14.14
CA HIS A 318 -7.65 -20.24 12.68
C HIS A 318 -6.57 -21.16 12.12
N GLN A 319 -5.31 -20.96 12.53
CA GLN A 319 -4.19 -21.77 12.06
C GLN A 319 -4.29 -23.22 12.54
N LEU A 320 -4.83 -23.45 13.74
CA LEU A 320 -5.15 -24.81 14.20
C LEU A 320 -6.12 -25.50 13.25
N GLY A 321 -7.15 -24.77 12.80
CA GLY A 321 -8.10 -25.28 11.79
C GLY A 321 -7.38 -25.67 10.49
N ASP A 322 -6.49 -24.82 9.99
CA ASP A 322 -5.72 -25.08 8.76
C ASP A 322 -4.83 -26.34 8.91
N ALA A 323 -4.12 -26.46 10.01
CA ALA A 323 -3.27 -27.63 10.30
C ALA A 323 -4.12 -28.93 10.45
N LEU A 324 -5.27 -28.86 11.11
CA LEU A 324 -6.19 -29.99 11.27
C LEU A 324 -6.81 -30.44 9.95
N VAL A 325 -7.10 -29.51 9.01
CA VAL A 325 -7.51 -29.85 7.64
C VAL A 325 -6.43 -30.64 6.92
N LYS A 326 -5.17 -30.26 7.05
CA LYS A 326 -4.02 -31.00 6.48
C LYS A 326 -3.87 -32.40 7.08
N LEU A 327 -4.29 -32.60 8.32
CA LEU A 327 -4.33 -33.90 8.99
C LEU A 327 -5.62 -34.70 8.72
N GLU A 328 -6.52 -34.21 7.86
CA GLU A 328 -7.85 -34.79 7.56
C GLU A 328 -8.77 -34.88 8.81
N LYS A 329 -8.48 -34.15 9.86
CA LYS A 329 -9.29 -34.09 11.10
C LYS A 329 -10.37 -33.01 10.96
N LEU A 330 -11.25 -33.19 9.99
CA LEU A 330 -12.20 -32.17 9.55
C LEU A 330 -13.17 -31.69 10.63
N SER A 331 -13.63 -32.57 11.53
CA SER A 331 -14.57 -32.18 12.61
C SER A 331 -13.89 -31.34 13.68
N GLU A 332 -12.60 -31.60 13.94
CA GLU A 332 -11.80 -30.79 14.88
C GLU A 332 -11.48 -29.42 14.24
N ALA A 333 -11.20 -29.40 12.91
CA ALA A 333 -10.98 -28.17 12.15
C ALA A 333 -12.21 -27.26 12.13
N GLU A 334 -13.41 -27.85 11.91
CA GLU A 334 -14.68 -27.13 12.01
C GLU A 334 -14.79 -26.40 13.34
N ALA A 335 -14.59 -27.10 14.45
CA ALA A 335 -14.67 -26.52 15.80
C ALA A 335 -13.63 -25.40 16.01
N ALA A 336 -12.41 -25.58 15.50
CA ALA A 336 -11.37 -24.56 15.60
C ALA A 336 -11.72 -23.27 14.82
N TYR A 337 -12.22 -23.38 13.58
CA TYR A 337 -12.67 -22.22 12.82
C TYR A 337 -13.88 -21.53 13.46
N GLU A 338 -14.83 -22.29 14.01
CA GLU A 338 -15.98 -21.72 14.73
C GLU A 338 -15.53 -20.90 15.94
N GLN A 339 -14.55 -21.39 16.70
CA GLN A 339 -13.96 -20.63 17.80
C GLN A 339 -13.25 -19.37 17.32
N ALA A 340 -12.46 -19.44 16.23
CA ALA A 340 -11.82 -18.27 15.64
C ALA A 340 -12.87 -17.20 15.26
N ILE A 341 -13.97 -17.61 14.62
CA ILE A 341 -15.07 -16.73 14.20
C ILE A 341 -15.85 -16.17 15.40
N ALA A 342 -16.04 -16.97 16.46
CA ALA A 342 -16.72 -16.53 17.67
C ALA A 342 -15.94 -15.41 18.38
N LEU A 343 -14.60 -15.49 18.35
CA LEU A 343 -13.71 -14.47 18.91
C LEU A 343 -13.57 -13.22 18.01
N ASN A 344 -13.55 -13.43 16.71
CA ASN A 344 -13.51 -12.35 15.73
C ASN A 344 -14.36 -12.71 14.50
N ALA A 345 -15.53 -12.11 14.39
CA ALA A 345 -16.49 -12.39 13.32
C ALA A 345 -16.09 -11.84 11.94
N ASP A 346 -15.10 -10.94 11.88
CA ASP A 346 -14.67 -10.26 10.63
C ASP A 346 -13.51 -10.98 9.93
N LEU A 347 -13.26 -12.25 10.28
CA LEU A 347 -12.20 -13.06 9.69
C LEU A 347 -12.67 -13.73 8.40
N PHE A 348 -12.46 -13.07 7.25
CA PHE A 348 -12.79 -13.60 5.93
C PHE A 348 -12.27 -15.04 5.72
N TRP A 349 -10.99 -15.28 5.96
CA TRP A 349 -10.37 -16.59 5.74
C TRP A 349 -10.92 -17.69 6.64
N SER A 350 -11.30 -17.37 7.88
CA SER A 350 -11.91 -18.38 8.79
C SER A 350 -13.30 -18.81 8.28
N HIS A 351 -14.13 -17.87 7.81
CA HIS A 351 -15.42 -18.19 7.19
C HIS A 351 -15.25 -18.99 5.90
N TYR A 352 -14.30 -18.61 5.06
CA TYR A 352 -14.03 -19.28 3.79
C TYR A 352 -13.50 -20.72 4.02
N ASN A 353 -12.51 -20.90 4.91
CA ASN A 353 -11.94 -22.23 5.21
C ASN A 353 -12.91 -23.12 5.98
N LEU A 354 -13.72 -22.54 6.89
CA LEU A 354 -14.84 -23.26 7.52
C LEU A 354 -15.80 -23.79 6.44
N ALA A 355 -16.17 -22.96 5.47
CA ALA A 355 -17.07 -23.39 4.41
C ALA A 355 -16.48 -24.51 3.55
N LEU A 356 -15.18 -24.45 3.22
CA LEU A 356 -14.47 -25.53 2.53
C LEU A 356 -14.48 -26.83 3.34
N THR A 357 -14.21 -26.73 4.65
CA THR A 357 -14.23 -27.88 5.57
C THR A 357 -15.63 -28.49 5.67
N LEU A 358 -16.66 -27.66 5.77
CA LEU A 358 -18.06 -28.11 5.78
C LEU A 358 -18.48 -28.81 4.49
N VAL A 359 -17.98 -28.36 3.33
CA VAL A 359 -18.19 -29.05 2.06
C VAL A 359 -17.57 -30.44 2.09
N GLN A 360 -16.37 -30.60 2.62
CA GLN A 360 -15.69 -31.90 2.76
C GLN A 360 -16.46 -32.82 3.74
N LEU A 361 -17.04 -32.24 4.79
CA LEU A 361 -17.93 -32.94 5.74
C LEU A 361 -19.35 -33.20 5.17
N GLN A 362 -19.63 -32.81 3.94
CA GLN A 362 -20.92 -32.90 3.27
C GLN A 362 -22.04 -32.09 3.96
N LYS A 363 -21.69 -31.08 4.78
CA LYS A 363 -22.63 -30.18 5.46
C LYS A 363 -22.91 -28.95 4.58
N PHE A 364 -23.52 -29.18 3.40
CA PHE A 364 -23.63 -28.18 2.33
C PHE A 364 -24.45 -26.93 2.71
N GLU A 365 -25.53 -27.08 3.52
CA GLU A 365 -26.35 -25.96 3.97
C GLU A 365 -25.54 -25.03 4.88
N ALA A 366 -24.78 -25.59 5.83
CA ALA A 366 -23.89 -24.82 6.70
C ALA A 366 -22.76 -24.16 5.92
N ALA A 367 -22.16 -24.87 4.93
CA ALA A 367 -21.16 -24.31 4.04
C ALA A 367 -21.69 -23.08 3.27
N THR A 368 -22.93 -23.16 2.77
CA THR A 368 -23.58 -22.04 2.08
C THR A 368 -23.70 -20.80 2.97
N LEU A 369 -24.03 -20.97 4.26
CA LEU A 369 -24.08 -19.85 5.20
C LEU A 369 -22.70 -19.25 5.45
N ALA A 370 -21.69 -20.08 5.64
CA ALA A 370 -20.32 -19.63 5.86
C ALA A 370 -19.75 -18.89 4.63
N TYR A 371 -19.97 -19.39 3.40
CA TYR A 371 -19.60 -18.67 2.17
C TYR A 371 -20.30 -17.32 2.04
N ARG A 372 -21.60 -17.22 2.37
CA ARG A 372 -22.30 -15.92 2.35
C ARG A 372 -21.73 -14.93 3.34
N ARG A 373 -21.25 -15.38 4.50
CA ARG A 373 -20.54 -14.53 5.45
C ARG A 373 -19.18 -14.09 4.88
N ALA A 374 -18.42 -15.01 4.29
CA ALA A 374 -17.17 -14.66 3.60
C ALA A 374 -17.40 -13.61 2.49
N ILE A 375 -18.44 -13.78 1.65
CA ILE A 375 -18.80 -12.80 0.61
C ILE A 375 -19.12 -11.42 1.20
N ALA A 376 -19.83 -11.38 2.33
CA ALA A 376 -20.15 -10.10 2.98
C ALA A 376 -18.89 -9.36 3.46
N LEU A 377 -17.83 -10.11 3.82
CA LEU A 377 -16.53 -9.55 4.26
C LEU A 377 -15.62 -9.20 3.09
N ASN A 378 -15.60 -10.01 2.03
CA ASN A 378 -14.84 -9.75 0.82
C ASN A 378 -15.64 -10.11 -0.43
N PRO A 379 -16.40 -9.15 -1.00
CA PRO A 379 -17.28 -9.37 -2.15
C PRO A 379 -16.53 -9.50 -3.49
N GLU A 380 -15.24 -9.23 -3.54
CA GLU A 380 -14.46 -9.25 -4.79
C GLU A 380 -13.69 -10.57 -5.00
N PHE A 381 -13.72 -11.50 -4.05
CA PHE A 381 -13.01 -12.76 -4.16
C PHE A 381 -13.84 -13.80 -4.94
N SER A 382 -13.56 -13.96 -6.23
CA SER A 382 -14.31 -14.81 -7.18
C SER A 382 -14.48 -16.27 -6.74
N TRP A 383 -13.45 -16.86 -6.12
CA TRP A 383 -13.47 -18.24 -5.64
C TRP A 383 -14.53 -18.49 -4.57
N THR A 384 -14.89 -17.49 -3.77
CA THR A 384 -15.97 -17.66 -2.78
C THR A 384 -17.32 -17.89 -3.47
N TYR A 385 -17.61 -17.15 -4.54
CA TYR A 385 -18.82 -17.34 -5.33
C TYR A 385 -18.81 -18.67 -6.09
N HIS A 386 -17.66 -19.05 -6.64
CA HIS A 386 -17.50 -20.35 -7.28
C HIS A 386 -17.83 -21.50 -6.31
N ASN A 387 -17.22 -21.50 -5.14
CA ASN A 387 -17.43 -22.54 -4.14
C ASN A 387 -18.83 -22.51 -3.51
N LEU A 388 -19.42 -21.30 -3.33
CA LEU A 388 -20.83 -21.16 -2.97
C LEU A 388 -21.73 -21.82 -4.00
N GLY A 389 -21.47 -21.57 -5.29
CA GLY A 389 -22.19 -22.22 -6.39
C GLY A 389 -22.12 -23.75 -6.32
N ALA A 390 -20.93 -24.29 -6.03
CA ALA A 390 -20.70 -25.73 -5.88
C ALA A 390 -21.50 -26.32 -4.70
N ALA A 391 -21.53 -25.65 -3.55
CA ALA A 391 -22.33 -26.08 -2.40
C ALA A 391 -23.85 -26.02 -2.71
N LEU A 392 -24.31 -24.99 -3.41
CA LEU A 392 -25.69 -24.83 -3.83
C LEU A 392 -26.13 -25.89 -4.86
N LEU A 393 -25.21 -26.31 -5.75
CA LEU A 393 -25.46 -27.45 -6.65
C LEU A 393 -25.75 -28.75 -5.88
N LYS A 394 -24.96 -29.01 -4.83
CA LYS A 394 -25.14 -30.22 -4.00
C LYS A 394 -26.50 -30.23 -3.26
N THR A 395 -27.02 -29.06 -2.94
CA THR A 395 -28.38 -28.92 -2.32
C THR A 395 -29.46 -28.69 -3.35
N GLN A 396 -29.19 -28.87 -4.65
CA GLN A 396 -30.14 -28.71 -5.76
C GLN A 396 -30.80 -27.31 -5.85
N GLN A 397 -30.14 -26.29 -5.31
CA GLN A 397 -30.58 -24.90 -5.39
C GLN A 397 -30.08 -24.26 -6.72
N TRP A 398 -30.53 -24.85 -7.86
CA TRP A 398 -30.01 -24.60 -9.20
C TRP A 398 -29.95 -23.11 -9.58
N LYS A 399 -31.04 -22.38 -9.34
CA LYS A 399 -31.11 -20.95 -9.69
C LYS A 399 -30.11 -20.10 -8.89
N ALA A 400 -29.98 -20.37 -7.58
CA ALA A 400 -29.05 -19.68 -6.73
C ALA A 400 -27.60 -20.04 -7.09
N ALA A 401 -27.33 -21.31 -7.45
CA ALA A 401 -26.03 -21.75 -7.93
C ALA A 401 -25.64 -21.03 -9.23
N ALA A 402 -26.55 -20.94 -10.20
CA ALA A 402 -26.31 -20.21 -11.44
C ALA A 402 -25.95 -18.73 -11.19
N THR A 403 -26.68 -18.05 -10.31
CA THR A 403 -26.37 -16.66 -9.95
C THR A 403 -24.98 -16.52 -9.29
N ALA A 404 -24.62 -17.48 -8.42
CA ALA A 404 -23.30 -17.47 -7.79
C ALA A 404 -22.16 -17.66 -8.83
N TYR A 405 -22.32 -18.61 -9.74
CA TYR A 405 -21.32 -18.81 -10.81
C TYR A 405 -21.23 -17.63 -11.78
N GLN A 406 -22.35 -17.00 -12.13
CA GLN A 406 -22.37 -15.78 -12.93
C GLN A 406 -21.53 -14.70 -12.28
N ARG A 407 -21.72 -14.49 -10.96
CA ARG A 407 -20.90 -13.51 -10.22
C ARG A 407 -19.43 -13.90 -10.15
N ALA A 408 -19.11 -15.19 -10.00
CA ALA A 408 -17.74 -15.67 -10.05
C ALA A 408 -17.07 -15.37 -11.42
N ILE A 409 -17.81 -15.56 -12.52
CA ILE A 409 -17.38 -15.27 -13.89
C ILE A 409 -17.20 -13.76 -14.13
N GLU A 410 -18.12 -12.93 -13.64
CA GLU A 410 -18.00 -11.47 -13.71
C GLU A 410 -16.72 -10.98 -13.04
N LEU A 411 -16.35 -11.57 -11.91
CA LEU A 411 -15.14 -11.21 -11.16
C LEU A 411 -13.87 -11.81 -11.77
N ASN A 412 -13.97 -13.01 -12.33
CA ASN A 412 -12.86 -13.67 -13.00
C ASN A 412 -13.36 -14.55 -14.17
N PRO A 413 -13.36 -14.03 -15.40
CA PRO A 413 -13.86 -14.73 -16.57
C PRO A 413 -12.94 -15.84 -17.11
N THR A 414 -11.76 -16.03 -16.52
CA THR A 414 -10.80 -17.06 -17.00
C THR A 414 -10.99 -18.43 -16.35
N ILE A 415 -11.88 -18.57 -15.38
CA ILE A 415 -12.09 -19.82 -14.67
C ILE A 415 -13.04 -20.71 -15.46
N SER A 416 -12.49 -21.64 -16.26
CA SER A 416 -13.24 -22.62 -17.06
C SER A 416 -14.27 -23.41 -16.26
N TRP A 417 -13.91 -23.85 -15.05
CA TRP A 417 -14.78 -24.57 -14.14
C TRP A 417 -16.02 -23.79 -13.68
N SER A 418 -15.94 -22.46 -13.63
CA SER A 418 -17.10 -21.63 -13.29
C SER A 418 -18.17 -21.70 -14.39
N TYR A 419 -17.76 -21.65 -15.66
CA TYR A 419 -18.67 -21.83 -16.80
C TYR A 419 -19.20 -23.26 -16.89
N TYR A 420 -18.34 -24.26 -16.66
CA TYR A 420 -18.78 -25.66 -16.63
C TYR A 420 -19.90 -25.88 -15.59
N ASN A 421 -19.66 -25.46 -14.36
CA ASN A 421 -20.60 -25.63 -13.26
C ASN A 421 -21.84 -24.72 -13.41
N LEU A 422 -21.70 -23.54 -14.06
CA LEU A 422 -22.86 -22.73 -14.48
C LEU A 422 -23.74 -23.51 -15.44
N GLY A 423 -23.14 -24.20 -16.42
CA GLY A 423 -23.86 -25.11 -17.31
C GLY A 423 -24.62 -26.21 -16.56
N ASP A 424 -24.00 -26.82 -15.55
CA ASP A 424 -24.67 -27.82 -14.69
C ASP A 424 -25.84 -27.21 -13.88
N ALA A 425 -25.66 -26.01 -13.34
CA ALA A 425 -26.72 -25.29 -12.60
C ALA A 425 -27.90 -24.95 -13.52
N LEU A 426 -27.62 -24.44 -14.73
CA LEU A 426 -28.63 -24.09 -15.72
C LEU A 426 -29.36 -25.35 -16.25
N SER A 427 -28.63 -26.43 -16.46
CA SER A 427 -29.21 -27.74 -16.83
C SER A 427 -30.16 -28.25 -15.75
N GLY A 428 -29.76 -28.18 -14.48
CA GLY A 428 -30.62 -28.55 -13.35
C GLY A 428 -31.86 -27.65 -13.23
N ASN A 429 -31.78 -26.40 -13.67
CA ASN A 429 -32.91 -25.46 -13.74
C ASN A 429 -33.70 -25.57 -15.07
N HIS A 430 -33.42 -26.53 -15.93
CA HIS A 430 -34.02 -26.73 -17.25
C HIS A 430 -33.83 -25.55 -18.25
N ALA A 431 -32.86 -24.68 -18.00
CA ALA A 431 -32.48 -23.55 -18.90
C ALA A 431 -31.47 -24.04 -19.95
N TRP A 432 -31.92 -24.96 -20.84
CA TRP A 432 -31.05 -25.70 -21.73
C TRP A 432 -30.23 -24.82 -22.72
N ASN A 433 -30.84 -23.73 -23.21
CA ASN A 433 -30.16 -22.78 -24.11
C ASN A 433 -28.94 -22.15 -23.44
N ASP A 434 -29.14 -21.64 -22.24
CA ASP A 434 -28.09 -20.97 -21.49
C ASP A 434 -27.03 -21.95 -21.00
N ALA A 435 -27.45 -23.21 -20.67
CA ALA A 435 -26.53 -24.26 -20.31
C ALA A 435 -25.58 -24.63 -21.47
N VAL A 436 -26.10 -24.73 -22.69
CA VAL A 436 -25.29 -24.96 -23.88
C VAL A 436 -24.27 -23.84 -24.07
N SER A 437 -24.70 -22.59 -23.95
CA SER A 437 -23.80 -21.42 -24.06
C SER A 437 -22.69 -21.46 -23.01
N ALA A 438 -23.03 -21.79 -21.76
CA ALA A 438 -22.07 -21.88 -20.67
C ALA A 438 -21.04 -23.00 -20.90
N TYR A 439 -21.47 -24.21 -21.35
CA TYR A 439 -20.53 -25.29 -21.68
C TYR A 439 -19.63 -24.96 -22.87
N LEU A 440 -20.13 -24.26 -23.89
CA LEU A 440 -19.33 -23.79 -25.01
C LEU A 440 -18.26 -22.76 -24.55
N CYS A 441 -18.60 -21.83 -23.68
CA CYS A 441 -17.62 -20.92 -23.09
C CYS A 441 -16.56 -21.68 -22.27
N ALA A 442 -16.96 -22.68 -21.50
CA ALA A 442 -16.00 -23.52 -20.76
C ALA A 442 -15.04 -24.25 -21.69
N LEU A 443 -15.57 -24.83 -22.79
CA LEU A 443 -14.77 -25.49 -23.82
C LEU A 443 -13.81 -24.55 -24.53
N GLN A 444 -14.21 -23.31 -24.77
CA GLN A 444 -13.34 -22.32 -25.40
C GLN A 444 -12.12 -21.99 -24.51
N ILE A 445 -12.31 -21.95 -23.18
CA ILE A 445 -11.23 -21.68 -22.25
C ILE A 445 -10.36 -22.94 -22.03
N GLU A 446 -10.99 -24.10 -21.86
CA GLU A 446 -10.31 -25.36 -21.53
C GLU A 446 -11.00 -26.54 -22.20
N PRO A 447 -10.53 -26.96 -23.42
CA PRO A 447 -11.13 -28.08 -24.16
C PRO A 447 -11.00 -29.44 -23.47
N SER A 448 -10.07 -29.57 -22.52
CA SER A 448 -9.77 -30.81 -21.80
C SER A 448 -10.62 -31.09 -20.57
N LEU A 449 -11.63 -30.26 -20.30
CA LEU A 449 -12.49 -30.43 -19.12
C LEU A 449 -13.20 -31.80 -19.12
N PRO A 450 -13.14 -32.56 -18.00
CA PRO A 450 -13.73 -33.89 -17.93
C PRO A 450 -15.23 -33.87 -18.23
N LYS A 451 -15.70 -34.79 -19.05
CA LYS A 451 -17.13 -35.01 -19.36
C LYS A 451 -17.89 -33.83 -19.95
N ILE A 452 -17.19 -32.72 -20.33
CA ILE A 452 -17.88 -31.54 -20.83
C ILE A 452 -18.66 -31.82 -22.12
N TYR A 453 -18.14 -32.68 -22.99
CA TYR A 453 -18.79 -33.09 -24.23
C TYR A 453 -20.07 -33.88 -23.95
N ILE A 454 -20.07 -34.78 -22.95
CA ILE A 454 -21.26 -35.51 -22.52
C ILE A 454 -22.32 -34.52 -22.01
N LYS A 455 -21.93 -33.57 -21.12
CA LYS A 455 -22.82 -32.57 -20.56
C LYS A 455 -23.42 -31.65 -21.62
N LEU A 456 -22.61 -31.23 -22.58
CA LEU A 456 -23.07 -30.42 -23.69
C LEU A 456 -24.02 -31.23 -24.58
N GLY A 457 -23.71 -32.50 -24.87
CA GLY A 457 -24.58 -33.41 -25.61
C GLY A 457 -25.94 -33.65 -24.93
N GLU A 458 -25.95 -33.87 -23.60
CA GLU A 458 -27.19 -33.95 -22.78
C GLU A 458 -28.04 -32.68 -22.88
N ALA A 459 -27.42 -31.50 -22.73
CA ALA A 459 -28.12 -30.21 -22.80
C ALA A 459 -28.73 -30.01 -24.21
N LEU A 460 -27.99 -30.31 -25.26
CA LEU A 460 -28.44 -30.23 -26.64
C LEU A 460 -29.63 -31.18 -26.93
N THR A 461 -29.57 -32.46 -26.47
CA THR A 461 -30.66 -33.41 -26.61
C THR A 461 -31.97 -32.93 -25.93
N LYS A 462 -31.84 -32.26 -24.81
CA LYS A 462 -33.01 -31.74 -24.06
C LYS A 462 -33.56 -30.41 -24.61
N ARG A 463 -32.73 -29.69 -25.40
CA ARG A 463 -33.08 -28.40 -25.97
C ARG A 463 -34.10 -28.48 -27.08
N THR A 464 -33.85 -29.31 -28.12
CA THR A 464 -34.74 -29.53 -29.23
C THR A 464 -34.48 -30.91 -29.86
N PRO A 465 -35.48 -31.55 -30.51
CA PRO A 465 -35.27 -32.82 -31.25
C PRO A 465 -34.21 -32.72 -32.38
N VAL A 466 -34.05 -31.56 -32.96
CA VAL A 466 -33.09 -31.30 -34.05
C VAL A 466 -31.65 -31.37 -33.57
N ASP A 467 -31.40 -31.10 -32.27
CA ASP A 467 -30.06 -31.15 -31.70
C ASP A 467 -29.57 -32.60 -31.36
N SER A 468 -30.42 -33.62 -31.54
CA SER A 468 -30.09 -35.02 -31.19
C SER A 468 -28.88 -35.57 -31.95
N ASP A 469 -28.76 -35.24 -33.25
CA ASP A 469 -27.63 -35.71 -34.08
C ASP A 469 -26.33 -35.03 -33.69
N VAL A 470 -26.41 -33.74 -33.32
CA VAL A 470 -25.27 -32.97 -32.78
C VAL A 470 -24.85 -33.54 -31.43
N ALA A 471 -25.81 -33.85 -30.57
CA ALA A 471 -25.55 -34.48 -29.27
C ALA A 471 -24.82 -35.82 -29.41
N THR A 472 -25.23 -36.63 -30.38
CA THR A 472 -24.59 -37.92 -30.66
C THR A 472 -23.11 -37.78 -31.04
N SER A 473 -22.76 -36.71 -31.78
CA SER A 473 -21.37 -36.42 -32.12
C SER A 473 -20.53 -36.05 -30.87
N TYR A 474 -21.09 -35.32 -29.93
CA TYR A 474 -20.40 -34.99 -28.64
C TYR A 474 -20.20 -36.27 -27.79
N TYR A 475 -21.15 -37.20 -27.74
CA TYR A 475 -20.98 -38.47 -27.01
C TYR A 475 -19.88 -39.34 -27.62
N HIS A 476 -19.78 -39.36 -28.93
CA HIS A 476 -18.71 -40.14 -29.62
C HIS A 476 -17.32 -39.53 -29.39
N HIS A 477 -17.21 -38.23 -29.22
CA HIS A 477 -15.92 -37.55 -28.98
C HIS A 477 -15.29 -37.93 -27.65
N GLU A 478 -16.06 -38.08 -26.58
CA GLU A 478 -15.52 -38.48 -25.26
C GLU A 478 -14.78 -39.82 -25.31
N MET A 479 -15.00 -40.61 -26.38
CA MET A 479 -14.38 -41.90 -26.61
C MET A 479 -13.15 -41.85 -27.52
N GLN A 480 -12.73 -40.66 -28.02
CA GLN A 480 -11.58 -40.47 -28.93
C GLN A 480 -10.51 -39.51 -28.37
N PRO A 481 -9.25 -39.51 -28.90
CA PRO A 481 -8.21 -38.59 -28.41
C PRO A 481 -8.54 -37.12 -28.65
N LEU A 482 -8.34 -36.31 -27.64
CA LEU A 482 -8.75 -34.91 -27.38
C LEU A 482 -8.27 -33.83 -28.38
N HIS A 483 -7.70 -34.14 -29.56
CA HIS A 483 -7.07 -33.15 -30.45
C HIS A 483 -7.34 -33.32 -31.93
N ALA A 484 -8.54 -33.79 -32.33
CA ALA A 484 -8.89 -33.90 -33.74
C ALA A 484 -9.68 -32.67 -34.21
N PRO A 485 -9.11 -31.73 -35.00
CA PRO A 485 -9.83 -30.56 -35.52
C PRO A 485 -11.02 -30.95 -36.39
N GLU A 486 -10.98 -32.16 -37.03
CA GLU A 486 -12.07 -32.72 -37.81
C GLU A 486 -13.37 -32.88 -37.01
N PHE A 487 -13.27 -33.20 -35.71
CA PHE A 487 -14.40 -33.30 -34.82
C PHE A 487 -15.13 -31.94 -34.65
N TYR A 488 -14.38 -30.88 -34.37
CA TYR A 488 -14.95 -29.53 -34.23
C TYR A 488 -15.59 -29.07 -35.53
N CYS A 489 -15.00 -29.43 -36.69
CA CYS A 489 -15.54 -29.13 -38.00
C CYS A 489 -16.85 -29.88 -38.29
N GLU A 490 -16.96 -31.16 -37.91
CA GLU A 490 -18.19 -31.95 -38.10
C GLU A 490 -19.36 -31.34 -37.31
N ILE A 491 -19.10 -30.96 -36.05
CA ILE A 491 -20.13 -30.37 -35.20
C ILE A 491 -20.45 -28.96 -35.68
N ALA A 492 -19.46 -28.15 -36.03
CA ALA A 492 -19.67 -26.80 -36.55
C ALA A 492 -20.56 -26.84 -37.80
N GLN A 493 -20.35 -27.82 -38.70
CA GLN A 493 -21.18 -27.98 -39.87
C GLN A 493 -22.64 -28.30 -39.52
N LYS A 494 -22.90 -29.19 -38.56
CA LYS A 494 -24.27 -29.50 -38.10
C LYS A 494 -24.98 -28.30 -37.46
N PHE A 495 -24.23 -27.46 -36.69
CA PHE A 495 -24.77 -26.21 -36.20
C PHE A 495 -25.09 -25.22 -37.31
N ALA A 496 -24.23 -25.13 -38.33
CA ALA A 496 -24.46 -24.28 -39.50
C ALA A 496 -25.68 -24.71 -40.33
N GLU A 497 -25.91 -26.01 -40.47
CA GLU A 497 -27.09 -26.58 -41.14
C GLU A 497 -28.38 -26.30 -40.36
N SER A 498 -28.27 -26.17 -39.03
CA SER A 498 -29.38 -25.82 -38.14
C SER A 498 -29.56 -24.30 -37.96
N ASP A 499 -28.91 -23.46 -38.76
CA ASP A 499 -28.89 -21.98 -38.76
C ASP A 499 -28.38 -21.37 -37.46
N ARG A 500 -27.58 -22.11 -36.71
CA ARG A 500 -26.91 -21.71 -35.46
C ARG A 500 -25.50 -21.26 -35.75
N LEU A 501 -25.41 -20.11 -36.44
CA LEU A 501 -24.15 -19.64 -37.03
C LEU A 501 -23.10 -19.23 -35.99
N ASN A 502 -23.51 -18.67 -34.87
CA ASN A 502 -22.57 -18.25 -33.81
C ASN A 502 -21.81 -19.44 -33.21
N GLU A 503 -22.54 -20.50 -32.89
CA GLU A 503 -21.95 -21.71 -32.34
C GLU A 503 -21.07 -22.44 -33.38
N ALA A 504 -21.49 -22.45 -34.64
CA ALA A 504 -20.68 -22.99 -35.74
C ALA A 504 -19.35 -22.21 -35.89
N ILE A 505 -19.38 -20.91 -35.85
CA ILE A 505 -18.19 -20.03 -35.91
C ILE A 505 -17.23 -20.34 -34.76
N MET A 506 -17.72 -20.42 -33.52
CA MET A 506 -16.89 -20.76 -32.37
C MET A 506 -16.16 -22.08 -32.54
N LEU A 507 -16.83 -23.11 -33.00
CA LEU A 507 -16.27 -24.46 -33.20
C LEU A 507 -15.23 -24.50 -34.34
N TYR A 508 -15.46 -23.77 -35.45
CA TYR A 508 -14.44 -23.66 -36.50
C TYR A 508 -13.20 -22.88 -36.00
N LEU A 509 -13.36 -21.86 -35.17
CA LEU A 509 -12.23 -21.16 -34.54
C LEU A 509 -11.43 -22.10 -33.61
N MET A 510 -12.10 -22.91 -32.81
CA MET A 510 -11.44 -23.92 -31.97
C MET A 510 -10.67 -24.97 -32.82
N ALA A 511 -11.22 -25.36 -33.95
CA ALA A 511 -10.53 -26.25 -34.91
C ALA A 511 -9.27 -25.57 -35.46
N LEU A 512 -9.31 -24.26 -35.76
CA LEU A 512 -8.15 -23.50 -36.23
C LEU A 512 -7.11 -23.25 -35.15
N GLU A 513 -7.47 -23.16 -33.86
CA GLU A 513 -6.51 -23.09 -32.75
C GLU A 513 -5.66 -24.38 -32.68
N ILE A 514 -6.26 -25.54 -32.96
CA ILE A 514 -5.57 -26.82 -32.97
C ILE A 514 -4.72 -26.98 -34.25
N ARG A 515 -5.23 -26.53 -35.40
CA ARG A 515 -4.54 -26.58 -36.69
C ARG A 515 -4.53 -25.19 -37.36
N PRO A 516 -3.61 -24.32 -36.96
CA PRO A 516 -3.54 -22.96 -37.51
C PRO A 516 -3.28 -22.97 -39.03
N LYS A 517 -3.99 -22.09 -39.75
CA LYS A 517 -3.87 -21.92 -41.20
C LYS A 517 -4.31 -23.15 -42.04
N ASP A 518 -5.13 -24.05 -41.49
CA ASP A 518 -5.76 -25.09 -42.27
C ASP A 518 -6.69 -24.48 -43.35
N PRO A 519 -6.46 -24.72 -44.67
CA PRO A 519 -7.19 -24.03 -45.71
C PRO A 519 -8.66 -24.48 -45.80
N GLU A 520 -8.97 -25.75 -45.50
CA GLU A 520 -10.33 -26.26 -45.55
C GLU A 520 -11.20 -25.73 -44.42
N ILE A 521 -10.64 -25.70 -43.21
CA ILE A 521 -11.31 -25.13 -42.02
C ILE A 521 -11.53 -23.62 -42.20
N SER A 522 -10.50 -22.93 -42.70
CA SER A 522 -10.59 -21.49 -42.97
C SER A 522 -11.65 -21.15 -44.00
N GLN A 523 -11.77 -21.94 -45.06
CA GLN A 523 -12.79 -21.79 -46.09
C GLN A 523 -14.20 -21.98 -45.53
N LYS A 524 -14.43 -23.06 -44.76
CA LYS A 524 -15.72 -23.34 -44.11
C LYS A 524 -16.13 -22.24 -43.13
N LEU A 525 -15.19 -21.73 -42.34
CA LEU A 525 -15.43 -20.58 -41.46
C LEU A 525 -15.85 -19.34 -42.24
N GLU A 526 -15.17 -19.04 -43.37
CA GLU A 526 -15.49 -17.90 -44.23
C GLU A 526 -16.92 -18.01 -44.82
N GLU A 527 -17.30 -19.24 -45.28
CA GLU A 527 -18.65 -19.51 -45.79
C GLU A 527 -19.73 -19.22 -44.71
N ILE A 528 -19.49 -19.63 -43.46
CA ILE A 528 -20.41 -19.39 -42.35
C ILE A 528 -20.46 -17.90 -41.93
N LEU A 529 -19.32 -17.24 -41.93
CA LEU A 529 -19.22 -15.84 -41.68
C LEU A 529 -20.00 -15.02 -42.73
N GLU A 530 -19.90 -15.41 -44.04
CA GLU A 530 -20.65 -14.78 -45.10
C GLU A 530 -22.16 -15.01 -44.97
N LYS A 531 -22.58 -16.22 -44.57
CA LYS A 531 -24.00 -16.51 -44.28
C LYS A 531 -24.50 -15.67 -43.13
N GLN A 532 -23.69 -15.46 -42.09
CA GLN A 532 -24.05 -14.60 -40.93
C GLN A 532 -24.13 -13.13 -41.28
N ARG A 533 -23.28 -12.61 -42.17
CA ARG A 533 -23.38 -11.23 -42.71
C ARG A 533 -24.72 -10.97 -43.37
N GLN A 534 -25.29 -12.00 -44.03
CA GLN A 534 -26.59 -11.86 -44.71
C GLN A 534 -27.81 -11.90 -43.76
N THR A 535 -27.66 -12.43 -42.56
CA THR A 535 -28.75 -12.61 -41.59
C THR A 535 -28.88 -11.46 -40.57
N GLY A 536 -27.93 -10.53 -40.49
CA GLY A 536 -27.95 -9.35 -39.64
C GLY A 536 -26.79 -9.24 -38.64
N GLU A 537 -26.61 -8.05 -38.07
CA GLU A 537 -25.47 -7.70 -37.22
C GLU A 537 -25.30 -8.59 -35.98
N SER A 538 -24.22 -9.38 -35.96
CA SER A 538 -23.73 -10.07 -34.76
C SER A 538 -22.50 -9.34 -34.25
N THR A 539 -22.45 -9.03 -32.95
CA THR A 539 -21.27 -8.44 -32.28
C THR A 539 -20.02 -9.31 -32.47
N LEU A 540 -20.21 -10.65 -32.42
CA LEU A 540 -19.15 -11.64 -32.63
C LEU A 540 -18.51 -11.52 -34.04
N LEU A 541 -19.32 -11.25 -35.07
CA LEU A 541 -18.82 -11.09 -36.44
C LEU A 541 -17.92 -9.85 -36.56
N LEU A 542 -18.33 -8.76 -35.93
CA LEU A 542 -17.57 -7.50 -35.94
C LEU A 542 -16.22 -7.65 -35.22
N GLU A 543 -16.18 -8.39 -34.11
CA GLU A 543 -14.94 -8.69 -33.37
C GLU A 543 -13.97 -9.57 -34.18
N LEU A 544 -14.49 -10.54 -34.94
CA LEU A 544 -13.69 -11.47 -35.74
C LEU A 544 -13.12 -10.87 -37.02
N GLU A 545 -13.80 -9.88 -37.61
CA GLU A 545 -13.29 -9.13 -38.77
C GLU A 545 -12.14 -8.17 -38.43
N ALA A 546 -11.98 -7.82 -37.17
CA ALA A 546 -10.94 -6.92 -36.73
C ALA A 546 -9.58 -7.63 -36.67
N LYS A 547 -8.63 -7.18 -37.52
CA LYS A 547 -7.27 -7.75 -37.63
C LYS A 547 -6.37 -7.41 -36.43
N ASP A 548 -6.67 -6.32 -35.73
CA ASP A 548 -5.91 -5.76 -34.61
C ASP A 548 -6.73 -5.88 -33.34
N ILE A 549 -6.11 -6.23 -32.23
CA ILE A 549 -6.80 -6.34 -30.93
C ILE A 549 -7.44 -5.00 -30.50
N ARG A 550 -6.84 -3.87 -30.85
CA ARG A 550 -7.40 -2.54 -30.60
C ARG A 550 -8.73 -2.35 -31.35
N ASP A 551 -8.77 -2.81 -32.61
CA ASP A 551 -9.96 -2.76 -33.45
C ASP A 551 -11.07 -3.66 -32.89
N ARG A 552 -10.71 -4.84 -32.33
CA ARG A 552 -11.67 -5.72 -31.63
C ARG A 552 -12.27 -5.05 -30.41
N TYR A 553 -11.44 -4.39 -29.60
CA TYR A 553 -11.94 -3.68 -28.43
C TYR A 553 -12.83 -2.48 -28.82
N ILE A 554 -12.47 -1.73 -29.87
CA ILE A 554 -13.33 -0.67 -30.41
C ILE A 554 -14.67 -1.25 -30.88
N ALA A 555 -14.65 -2.31 -31.69
CA ALA A 555 -15.88 -2.97 -32.17
C ALA A 555 -16.81 -3.41 -31.03
N ARG A 556 -16.21 -3.91 -29.93
CA ARG A 556 -16.92 -4.40 -28.74
C ARG A 556 -17.65 -3.32 -27.96
N VAL A 557 -17.10 -2.11 -27.87
CA VAL A 557 -17.56 -1.10 -26.92
C VAL A 557 -18.12 0.20 -27.53
N VAL A 558 -17.93 0.50 -28.84
CA VAL A 558 -18.10 1.83 -29.39
C VAL A 558 -19.50 2.11 -29.98
N LYS A 559 -20.29 1.09 -30.32
CA LYS A 559 -21.57 1.27 -31.02
C LYS A 559 -22.53 2.19 -30.25
N GLY A 560 -22.96 3.26 -30.90
CA GLY A 560 -23.87 4.25 -30.32
C GLY A 560 -23.25 5.19 -29.27
N LYS A 561 -21.92 5.22 -29.18
CA LYS A 561 -21.18 5.99 -28.17
C LYS A 561 -20.30 7.09 -28.80
N THR A 562 -19.88 8.03 -27.96
CA THR A 562 -18.88 9.02 -28.32
C THR A 562 -17.47 8.43 -28.23
N PHE A 563 -16.62 8.73 -29.19
CA PHE A 563 -15.27 8.19 -29.30
C PHE A 563 -14.24 9.30 -29.45
N ALA A 564 -13.14 9.20 -28.70
CA ALA A 564 -11.96 10.03 -28.88
C ALA A 564 -10.69 9.20 -29.04
N GLU A 565 -9.84 9.60 -29.97
CA GLU A 565 -8.49 9.07 -30.13
C GLU A 565 -7.47 10.10 -29.66
N VAL A 566 -6.49 9.66 -28.87
CA VAL A 566 -5.42 10.48 -28.30
C VAL A 566 -4.08 10.02 -28.85
N GLY A 567 -3.34 10.92 -29.52
CA GLY A 567 -1.99 10.64 -30.04
C GLY A 567 -1.98 9.80 -31.32
N GLY A 568 -3.04 9.81 -32.12
CA GLY A 568 -3.20 8.94 -33.28
C GLY A 568 -2.55 9.45 -34.59
N LEU A 569 -2.00 10.67 -34.63
CA LEU A 569 -1.46 11.27 -35.87
C LEU A 569 -0.10 10.70 -36.26
N TRP A 570 0.66 10.22 -35.36
CA TRP A 570 1.95 9.63 -35.67
C TRP A 570 1.79 8.33 -36.45
N GLY A 571 2.06 8.41 -37.76
CA GLY A 571 1.89 7.30 -38.68
C GLY A 571 0.42 7.04 -39.03
N THR A 572 -0.19 7.95 -39.73
CA THR A 572 -1.62 8.02 -40.18
C THR A 572 -2.28 6.71 -40.64
N VAL A 573 -1.51 5.65 -40.86
CA VAL A 573 -2.01 4.32 -41.30
C VAL A 573 -2.71 3.57 -40.17
N SER A 574 -2.48 3.94 -38.91
CA SER A 574 -2.99 3.21 -37.73
C SER A 574 -3.99 3.99 -36.88
N GLU A 575 -4.49 5.14 -37.36
CA GLU A 575 -5.53 5.89 -36.67
C GLU A 575 -6.81 5.08 -36.48
N LYS A 576 -7.48 5.29 -35.34
CA LYS A 576 -8.65 4.52 -34.93
C LYS A 576 -9.99 5.26 -35.06
N VAL A 577 -9.97 6.53 -35.43
CA VAL A 577 -11.18 7.32 -35.69
C VAL A 577 -12.00 6.69 -36.81
N SER A 578 -11.35 6.26 -37.89
CA SER A 578 -12.02 5.57 -39.01
C SER A 578 -12.57 4.20 -38.61
N VAL A 579 -11.88 3.51 -37.75
CA VAL A 579 -12.32 2.21 -37.16
C VAL A 579 -13.58 2.43 -36.33
N ALA A 580 -13.56 3.40 -35.41
CA ALA A 580 -14.70 3.71 -34.55
C ALA A 580 -15.92 4.17 -35.40
N SER A 581 -15.71 4.93 -36.48
CA SER A 581 -16.74 5.27 -37.44
C SER A 581 -17.37 4.02 -38.07
N LYS A 582 -16.53 3.08 -38.54
CA LYS A 582 -16.98 1.80 -39.13
C LYS A 582 -17.88 1.01 -38.18
N TYR A 583 -17.57 1.03 -36.89
CA TYR A 583 -18.30 0.27 -35.86
C TYR A 583 -19.40 1.06 -35.16
N GLY A 584 -19.80 2.20 -35.69
CA GLY A 584 -21.03 2.92 -35.31
C GLY A 584 -20.88 3.85 -34.14
N ALA A 585 -19.75 4.50 -33.96
CA ALA A 585 -19.60 5.65 -33.07
C ALA A 585 -20.52 6.80 -33.53
N VAL A 586 -21.15 7.50 -32.58
CA VAL A 586 -22.06 8.62 -32.87
C VAL A 586 -21.35 9.98 -32.95
N SER A 587 -20.18 10.09 -32.32
CA SER A 587 -19.30 11.25 -32.36
C SER A 587 -17.85 10.81 -32.38
N LEU A 588 -17.02 11.50 -33.14
CA LEU A 588 -15.63 11.17 -33.37
C LEU A 588 -14.73 12.36 -33.04
N THR A 589 -13.67 12.18 -32.30
CA THR A 589 -12.70 13.23 -31.97
C THR A 589 -11.27 12.71 -32.13
N MET A 590 -10.40 13.52 -32.74
CA MET A 590 -8.95 13.32 -32.74
C MET A 590 -8.30 14.36 -31.82
N ILE A 591 -7.51 13.92 -30.86
CA ILE A 591 -6.77 14.77 -29.92
C ILE A 591 -5.29 14.49 -30.11
N ASP A 592 -4.52 15.51 -30.50
CA ASP A 592 -3.09 15.33 -30.68
C ASP A 592 -2.32 16.63 -30.38
N ALA A 593 -1.16 16.51 -29.75
CA ALA A 593 -0.28 17.62 -29.39
C ALA A 593 0.55 18.14 -30.58
N MET A 594 0.56 17.41 -31.70
CA MET A 594 1.38 17.75 -32.87
C MET A 594 0.95 19.10 -33.47
N PRO A 595 1.91 20.02 -33.79
CA PRO A 595 1.59 21.32 -34.35
C PRO A 595 0.67 21.25 -35.56
N ALA A 596 -0.38 22.09 -35.59
CA ALA A 596 -1.36 22.11 -36.66
C ALA A 596 -0.77 22.41 -38.06
N SER A 597 0.45 22.93 -38.11
CA SER A 597 1.20 23.18 -39.34
C SER A 597 1.84 21.94 -39.97
N LEU A 598 1.91 20.81 -39.24
CA LEU A 598 2.49 19.57 -39.75
C LEU A 598 1.56 18.91 -40.78
N HIS A 599 2.14 18.30 -41.81
CA HIS A 599 1.42 17.61 -42.89
C HIS A 599 0.56 16.43 -42.34
N TRP A 600 0.85 15.87 -41.17
CA TRP A 600 0.08 14.78 -40.60
C TRP A 600 -1.39 15.10 -40.33
N TRP A 601 -1.71 16.35 -39.98
CA TRP A 601 -3.10 16.80 -39.89
C TRP A 601 -3.79 16.81 -41.25
N GLN A 602 -3.07 17.25 -42.29
CA GLN A 602 -3.60 17.21 -43.65
C GLN A 602 -3.83 15.78 -44.14
N ASP A 603 -2.85 14.91 -43.92
CA ASP A 603 -2.94 13.48 -44.25
C ASP A 603 -4.13 12.82 -43.55
N PHE A 604 -4.38 13.15 -42.27
CA PHE A 604 -5.55 12.70 -41.51
C PHE A 604 -6.87 13.21 -42.17
N HIS A 605 -6.98 14.49 -42.50
CA HIS A 605 -8.15 15.04 -43.13
C HIS A 605 -8.41 14.42 -44.52
N ASP A 606 -7.36 14.23 -45.29
CA ASP A 606 -7.44 13.59 -46.62
C ASP A 606 -7.94 12.15 -46.52
N ARG A 607 -7.46 11.42 -45.49
CA ARG A 607 -7.92 10.06 -45.18
C ARG A 607 -9.40 10.05 -44.76
N MET A 608 -9.83 10.90 -43.85
CA MET A 608 -11.24 10.98 -43.43
C MET A 608 -12.12 11.29 -44.64
N THR A 609 -11.67 12.19 -45.52
CA THR A 609 -12.36 12.56 -46.77
C THR A 609 -12.45 11.34 -47.72
N SER A 610 -11.36 10.61 -47.90
CA SER A 610 -11.33 9.39 -48.74
C SER A 610 -12.28 8.28 -48.27
N LEU A 611 -12.56 8.23 -46.98
CA LEU A 611 -13.47 7.27 -46.35
C LEU A 611 -14.89 7.80 -46.19
N ASN A 612 -15.20 9.01 -46.71
CA ASN A 612 -16.48 9.70 -46.57
C ASN A 612 -16.91 9.96 -45.12
N ILE A 613 -15.95 10.15 -44.20
CA ILE A 613 -16.20 10.49 -42.80
C ILE A 613 -16.14 12.02 -42.66
N ALA A 614 -17.29 12.66 -42.48
CA ALA A 614 -17.40 14.13 -42.40
C ALA A 614 -17.68 14.65 -40.98
N ASN A 615 -18.16 13.79 -40.08
CA ASN A 615 -18.58 14.18 -38.74
C ASN A 615 -17.51 13.81 -37.70
N TYR A 616 -16.43 14.60 -37.67
CA TYR A 616 -15.36 14.46 -36.66
C TYR A 616 -14.86 15.83 -36.20
N HIS A 617 -14.30 15.87 -35.00
CA HIS A 617 -13.68 17.02 -34.37
C HIS A 617 -12.17 16.79 -34.21
N CYS A 618 -11.40 17.88 -34.23
CA CYS A 618 -9.96 17.87 -33.98
C CYS A 618 -9.62 18.83 -32.86
N ILE A 619 -8.85 18.37 -31.90
CA ILE A 619 -8.30 19.15 -30.79
C ILE A 619 -6.78 19.06 -30.85
N ASN A 620 -6.15 20.21 -31.18
CA ASN A 620 -4.71 20.30 -31.26
C ASN A 620 -4.16 20.78 -29.91
N GLN A 621 -3.99 19.84 -28.97
CA GLN A 621 -3.55 20.15 -27.63
C GLN A 621 -2.92 18.92 -26.96
N ASP A 622 -1.95 19.15 -26.07
CA ASP A 622 -1.40 18.11 -25.20
C ASP A 622 -2.49 17.62 -24.24
N ILE A 623 -2.67 16.30 -24.15
CA ILE A 623 -3.68 15.65 -23.31
C ILE A 623 -3.60 16.09 -21.85
N THR A 624 -2.39 16.36 -21.34
CA THR A 624 -2.16 16.79 -19.95
C THR A 624 -2.63 18.21 -19.67
N GLN A 625 -2.93 18.99 -20.72
CA GLN A 625 -3.41 20.38 -20.65
C GLN A 625 -4.93 20.49 -20.92
N ILE A 626 -5.57 19.41 -21.38
CA ILE A 626 -7.00 19.42 -21.69
C ILE A 626 -7.82 19.50 -20.40
N GLN A 627 -8.81 20.39 -20.40
CA GLN A 627 -9.80 20.51 -19.34
C GLN A 627 -11.20 20.13 -19.86
N LEU A 628 -12.11 19.77 -18.96
CA LEU A 628 -13.49 19.46 -19.34
C LEU A 628 -14.18 20.61 -20.09
N ALA A 629 -13.76 21.86 -19.85
CA ALA A 629 -14.25 23.01 -20.58
C ALA A 629 -13.90 22.99 -22.07
N ASP A 630 -12.81 22.34 -22.48
CA ASP A 630 -12.33 22.25 -23.85
C ASP A 630 -13.12 21.22 -24.67
N ILE A 631 -13.63 20.18 -24.00
CA ILE A 631 -14.33 19.03 -24.61
C ILE A 631 -15.84 19.00 -24.33
N GLY A 632 -16.32 19.82 -23.40
CA GLY A 632 -17.71 19.86 -22.92
C GLY A 632 -18.07 18.73 -21.97
N GLU A 633 -18.01 17.46 -22.41
CA GLU A 633 -18.28 16.28 -21.62
C GLU A 633 -17.24 15.18 -21.90
N PRO A 634 -16.95 14.28 -20.93
CA PRO A 634 -16.09 13.13 -21.17
C PRO A 634 -16.64 12.20 -22.25
N TYR A 635 -15.75 11.58 -23.00
CA TYR A 635 -16.09 10.60 -24.05
C TYR A 635 -16.43 9.24 -23.44
N ASP A 636 -17.40 8.54 -24.02
CA ASP A 636 -17.78 7.21 -23.58
C ASP A 636 -16.64 6.20 -23.79
N VAL A 637 -15.95 6.31 -24.92
CA VAL A 637 -14.81 5.46 -25.29
C VAL A 637 -13.63 6.34 -25.70
N VAL A 638 -12.49 6.12 -25.08
CA VAL A 638 -11.22 6.75 -25.46
C VAL A 638 -10.23 5.69 -25.92
N HIS A 639 -9.53 5.94 -27.02
CA HIS A 639 -8.38 5.14 -27.46
C HIS A 639 -7.12 5.98 -27.33
N CYS A 640 -6.05 5.40 -26.77
CA CYS A 640 -4.75 6.04 -26.66
C CYS A 640 -3.65 5.02 -26.92
N ALA A 641 -2.80 5.28 -27.90
CA ALA A 641 -1.68 4.41 -28.24
C ALA A 641 -0.40 5.22 -28.50
N GLY A 642 0.73 4.73 -27.96
CA GLY A 642 2.03 5.29 -28.30
C GLY A 642 2.43 6.56 -27.54
N VAL A 643 1.63 7.06 -26.60
CA VAL A 643 1.86 8.35 -25.93
C VAL A 643 2.64 8.21 -24.63
N LEU A 644 2.35 7.19 -23.82
CA LEU A 644 2.87 7.05 -22.46
C LEU A 644 4.40 7.07 -22.38
N TYR A 645 5.05 6.27 -23.20
CA TYR A 645 6.51 6.06 -23.14
C TYR A 645 7.32 7.23 -23.74
N HIS A 646 6.65 8.14 -24.46
CA HIS A 646 7.26 9.35 -25.01
C HIS A 646 7.10 10.57 -24.09
N HIS A 647 6.29 10.49 -23.03
CA HIS A 647 6.02 11.64 -22.16
C HIS A 647 6.85 11.57 -20.87
N PRO A 648 7.46 12.69 -20.41
CA PRO A 648 8.29 12.70 -19.19
C PRO A 648 7.52 12.37 -17.91
N HIS A 649 6.19 12.51 -17.91
CA HIS A 649 5.31 12.26 -16.76
C HIS A 649 4.21 11.25 -17.07
N PRO A 650 4.49 9.95 -17.15
CA PRO A 650 3.55 8.94 -17.61
C PRO A 650 2.27 8.83 -16.77
N LEU A 651 2.36 8.99 -15.45
CA LEU A 651 1.17 8.98 -14.58
C LEU A 651 0.26 10.17 -14.84
N GLN A 652 0.78 11.32 -15.22
CA GLN A 652 -0.03 12.50 -15.55
C GLN A 652 -0.87 12.26 -16.81
N ILE A 653 -0.33 11.54 -17.80
CA ILE A 653 -1.10 11.09 -18.97
C ILE A 653 -2.28 10.21 -18.55
N LEU A 654 -2.06 9.21 -17.71
CA LEU A 654 -3.13 8.32 -17.27
C LEU A 654 -4.20 9.05 -16.45
N VAL A 655 -3.82 10.00 -15.62
CA VAL A 655 -4.75 10.86 -14.88
C VAL A 655 -5.57 11.73 -15.84
N ALA A 656 -4.96 12.32 -16.87
CA ALA A 656 -5.64 13.12 -17.87
C ALA A 656 -6.62 12.26 -18.70
N LEU A 657 -6.19 11.07 -19.14
CA LEU A 657 -7.07 10.12 -19.82
C LEU A 657 -8.26 9.72 -18.95
N ARG A 658 -8.04 9.52 -17.64
CA ARG A 658 -9.12 9.20 -16.69
C ARG A 658 -10.18 10.32 -16.61
N GLN A 659 -9.76 11.58 -16.68
CA GLN A 659 -10.67 12.73 -16.62
C GLN A 659 -11.57 12.84 -17.86
N ILE A 660 -11.06 12.48 -19.05
CA ILE A 660 -11.81 12.58 -20.32
C ILE A 660 -12.55 11.30 -20.70
N THR A 661 -12.38 10.19 -19.95
CA THR A 661 -13.04 8.90 -20.22
C THR A 661 -14.25 8.71 -19.29
N ARG A 662 -15.41 8.36 -19.87
CA ARG A 662 -16.65 8.11 -19.13
C ARG A 662 -16.86 6.62 -18.83
N GLU A 663 -16.59 5.72 -19.77
CA GLU A 663 -16.85 4.28 -19.62
C GLU A 663 -15.64 3.41 -19.89
N HIS A 664 -14.99 3.54 -21.05
CA HIS A 664 -13.91 2.65 -21.46
C HIS A 664 -12.70 3.40 -22.00
N LEU A 665 -11.52 2.98 -21.60
CA LEU A 665 -10.24 3.37 -22.20
C LEU A 665 -9.60 2.14 -22.88
N ILE A 666 -9.28 2.25 -24.16
CA ILE A 666 -8.46 1.28 -24.89
C ILE A 666 -7.04 1.86 -24.93
N PHE A 667 -6.14 1.26 -24.19
CA PHE A 667 -4.81 1.83 -23.93
C PHE A 667 -3.72 0.89 -24.43
N THR A 668 -2.81 1.40 -25.25
CA THR A 668 -1.67 0.61 -25.77
C THR A 668 -0.36 1.32 -25.46
N SER A 669 0.55 0.63 -24.82
CA SER A 669 1.92 1.11 -24.55
C SER A 669 2.94 0.05 -24.86
N ALA A 670 4.14 0.48 -25.33
CA ALA A 670 5.30 -0.38 -25.37
C ALA A 670 5.62 -0.88 -23.94
N ILE A 671 6.01 -2.14 -23.86
CA ILE A 671 6.43 -2.80 -22.61
C ILE A 671 7.82 -3.40 -22.80
N THR A 672 8.52 -3.65 -21.70
CA THR A 672 9.78 -4.37 -21.68
C THR A 672 9.60 -5.74 -21.02
N GLN A 673 10.46 -6.68 -21.35
CA GLN A 673 10.51 -7.96 -20.65
C GLN A 673 11.25 -7.81 -19.32
N GLU A 674 10.92 -8.66 -18.36
CA GLU A 674 11.56 -8.68 -17.03
C GLU A 674 13.04 -9.09 -17.13
N VAL A 675 13.39 -9.93 -18.10
CA VAL A 675 14.77 -10.35 -18.37
C VAL A 675 15.07 -10.18 -19.84
N ILE A 676 16.10 -9.41 -20.16
CA ILE A 676 16.64 -9.25 -21.50
C ILE A 676 18.06 -9.83 -21.50
N GLU A 677 18.29 -10.87 -22.30
CA GLU A 677 19.57 -11.54 -22.41
C GLU A 677 19.96 -11.70 -23.88
N ASN A 678 21.19 -11.33 -24.23
CA ASN A 678 21.75 -11.48 -25.57
C ASN A 678 23.28 -11.62 -25.50
N GLU A 679 23.97 -11.65 -26.63
CA GLU A 679 25.43 -11.80 -26.73
C GLU A 679 26.22 -10.68 -26.01
N LEU A 680 25.60 -9.52 -25.74
CA LEU A 680 26.22 -8.37 -25.09
C LEU A 680 26.08 -8.41 -23.57
N GLY A 681 25.12 -9.19 -23.04
CA GLY A 681 24.90 -9.33 -21.61
C GLY A 681 23.46 -9.64 -21.22
N ARG A 682 23.18 -9.51 -19.92
CA ARG A 682 21.87 -9.73 -19.31
C ARG A 682 21.45 -8.50 -18.52
N TYR A 683 20.20 -8.07 -18.71
CA TYR A 683 19.55 -6.98 -17.98
C TYR A 683 18.27 -7.49 -17.35
N GLU A 684 18.09 -7.25 -16.07
CA GLU A 684 16.92 -7.70 -15.29
C GLU A 684 16.17 -6.51 -14.70
N ILE A 685 14.84 -6.57 -14.78
CA ILE A 685 13.92 -5.59 -14.20
C ILE A 685 12.95 -6.35 -13.29
N PRO A 686 12.64 -5.89 -12.08
CA PRO A 686 11.59 -6.50 -11.26
C PRO A 686 10.26 -6.60 -12.03
N PRO A 687 9.42 -7.61 -11.75
CA PRO A 687 8.13 -7.80 -12.46
C PRO A 687 7.22 -6.57 -12.48
N SER A 688 7.26 -5.73 -11.43
CA SER A 688 6.56 -4.45 -11.35
C SER A 688 7.45 -3.25 -11.67
N GLY A 689 8.57 -3.45 -12.37
CA GLY A 689 9.57 -2.43 -12.65
C GLY A 689 9.21 -1.54 -13.84
N VAL A 690 9.70 -0.31 -13.82
CA VAL A 690 9.65 0.63 -14.92
C VAL A 690 11.06 1.11 -15.21
N MET A 691 11.50 0.92 -16.45
CA MET A 691 12.82 1.35 -16.89
C MET A 691 12.81 2.83 -17.25
N PHE A 692 13.71 3.61 -16.67
CA PHE A 692 13.95 5.01 -17.04
C PHE A 692 15.14 5.09 -18.00
N ILE A 693 14.84 5.20 -19.28
CA ILE A 693 15.82 5.14 -20.37
C ILE A 693 16.99 6.14 -20.23
N PRO A 694 16.81 7.41 -19.83
CA PRO A 694 17.91 8.34 -19.64
C PRO A 694 18.93 7.94 -18.56
N ALA A 695 18.53 7.09 -17.60
CA ALA A 695 19.41 6.65 -16.50
C ALA A 695 20.33 5.47 -16.87
N LEU A 696 20.11 4.82 -18.01
CA LEU A 696 20.89 3.67 -18.45
C LEU A 696 22.35 4.04 -18.73
N ASP A 697 23.26 3.16 -18.37
CA ASP A 697 24.65 3.25 -18.78
C ASP A 697 24.88 2.74 -20.21
N ASP A 698 26.12 2.86 -20.71
CA ASP A 698 26.44 2.51 -22.09
C ASP A 698 26.34 0.99 -22.37
N ALA A 699 26.59 0.15 -21.36
CA ALA A 699 26.48 -1.31 -21.49
C ALA A 699 25.01 -1.75 -21.51
N GLU A 700 24.20 -1.22 -20.61
CA GLU A 700 22.75 -1.46 -20.56
C GLU A 700 22.08 -0.99 -21.85
N ARG A 701 22.46 0.18 -22.39
CA ARG A 701 21.98 0.70 -23.68
C ARG A 701 22.34 -0.23 -24.84
N ALA A 702 23.54 -0.80 -24.85
CA ALA A 702 23.96 -1.71 -25.90
C ALA A 702 23.10 -2.97 -25.91
N ILE A 703 22.82 -3.56 -24.72
CA ILE A 703 21.96 -4.74 -24.58
C ILE A 703 20.54 -4.45 -25.09
N LEU A 704 19.96 -3.32 -24.66
CA LEU A 704 18.62 -2.91 -25.07
C LEU A 704 18.52 -2.56 -26.54
N THR A 705 19.52 -1.88 -27.10
CA THR A 705 19.58 -1.56 -28.52
C THR A 705 19.62 -2.84 -29.36
N ALA A 706 20.40 -3.84 -28.96
CA ALA A 706 20.46 -5.12 -29.65
C ALA A 706 19.13 -5.89 -29.55
N TYR A 707 18.45 -5.81 -28.43
CA TYR A 707 17.11 -6.43 -28.23
C TYR A 707 16.05 -5.77 -29.11
N TRP A 708 15.94 -4.43 -29.11
CA TRP A 708 14.86 -3.72 -29.81
C TRP A 708 15.09 -3.54 -31.30
N ARG A 709 16.35 -3.55 -31.80
CA ARG A 709 16.70 -3.34 -33.22
C ARG A 709 15.93 -4.20 -34.21
N PRO A 710 15.59 -5.47 -33.99
CA PRO A 710 14.79 -6.26 -34.91
C PRO A 710 13.33 -5.80 -35.07
N TYR A 711 12.79 -5.10 -34.08
CA TYR A 711 11.36 -4.77 -33.97
C TYR A 711 11.03 -3.33 -34.33
N ILE A 712 11.98 -2.42 -34.27
CA ILE A 712 11.76 -0.98 -34.43
C ILE A 712 12.72 -0.39 -35.46
N ASN A 713 12.19 0.46 -36.36
CA ASN A 713 13.02 1.20 -37.34
C ASN A 713 14.00 2.17 -36.64
N ASN A 714 15.16 2.39 -37.24
CA ASN A 714 16.27 3.18 -36.67
C ASN A 714 15.87 4.54 -36.07
N ASN A 715 14.84 5.20 -36.62
CA ASN A 715 14.39 6.53 -36.12
C ASN A 715 13.60 6.45 -34.81
N ALA A 716 12.97 5.32 -34.49
CA ALA A 716 12.19 5.14 -33.27
C ALA A 716 13.06 4.65 -32.08
N LEU A 717 14.30 4.27 -32.33
CA LEU A 717 15.29 3.89 -31.31
C LEU A 717 16.04 5.10 -30.71
N ILE A 718 15.73 6.30 -31.17
CA ILE A 718 16.33 7.55 -30.67
C ILE A 718 16.07 7.68 -29.20
N GLY A 719 16.76 7.65 -28.30
CA GLY A 719 16.56 7.62 -26.85
C GLY A 719 17.08 6.33 -26.20
N ILE A 720 16.95 5.18 -26.84
CA ILE A 720 17.59 3.94 -26.41
C ILE A 720 19.06 3.94 -26.89
N THR A 721 19.31 4.32 -28.15
CA THR A 721 20.65 4.30 -28.78
C THR A 721 21.53 5.48 -28.39
N GLU A 722 20.97 6.64 -28.07
CA GLU A 722 21.68 7.88 -27.75
C GLU A 722 21.07 8.58 -26.54
N LYS A 723 21.87 9.30 -25.75
CA LYS A 723 21.37 10.21 -24.72
C LYS A 723 20.65 11.38 -25.36
N ALA A 724 19.34 11.22 -25.61
CA ALA A 724 18.50 12.29 -26.16
C ALA A 724 18.07 13.25 -25.04
N VAL A 725 18.18 14.54 -25.31
CA VAL A 725 17.53 15.60 -24.54
C VAL A 725 16.10 15.70 -25.07
N PHE A 726 15.11 15.79 -24.17
CA PHE A 726 13.72 16.00 -24.56
C PHE A 726 13.61 17.30 -25.36
N ASP A 727 13.11 17.18 -26.57
CA ASP A 727 12.81 18.28 -27.45
C ASP A 727 11.36 18.13 -27.92
N MET A 728 10.51 19.13 -27.65
CA MET A 728 9.10 19.13 -28.06
C MET A 728 8.93 19.08 -29.59
N ASP A 729 9.95 19.47 -30.36
CA ASP A 729 9.94 19.42 -31.83
C ASP A 729 10.41 18.04 -32.37
N ASN A 730 10.99 17.18 -31.48
CA ASN A 730 11.50 15.86 -31.81
C ASN A 730 10.95 14.80 -30.82
N PHE A 731 9.68 14.45 -30.97
CA PHE A 731 8.94 13.51 -30.11
C PHE A 731 9.44 12.06 -30.07
N ALA A 732 10.62 11.76 -30.62
CA ALA A 732 11.10 10.38 -30.82
C ALA A 732 11.81 9.74 -29.63
N ALA A 733 12.05 10.44 -28.52
CA ALA A 733 12.75 9.88 -27.37
C ALA A 733 11.82 9.02 -26.50
N CYS A 734 12.12 7.72 -26.37
CA CYS A 734 11.49 6.90 -25.32
C CYS A 734 12.05 7.25 -23.96
N TRP A 735 11.19 7.55 -22.98
CA TRP A 735 11.57 7.90 -21.62
C TRP A 735 11.38 6.74 -20.64
N TRP A 736 10.30 5.99 -20.81
CA TRP A 736 9.85 4.98 -19.87
C TRP A 736 9.43 3.72 -20.60
N LEU A 737 9.91 2.58 -20.13
CA LEU A 737 9.45 1.26 -20.58
C LEU A 737 9.01 0.45 -19.35
N PRO A 738 7.72 0.35 -19.09
CA PRO A 738 7.19 -0.48 -18.00
C PRO A 738 7.21 -1.96 -18.40
N THR A 739 7.27 -2.85 -17.42
CA THR A 739 6.85 -4.25 -17.59
C THR A 739 5.33 -4.31 -17.76
N ALA A 740 4.78 -5.44 -18.21
CA ALA A 740 3.34 -5.62 -18.36
C ALA A 740 2.61 -5.38 -17.01
N ASN A 741 3.12 -5.97 -15.93
CA ASN A 741 2.54 -5.82 -14.58
C ASN A 741 2.63 -4.38 -14.06
N ALA A 742 3.73 -3.68 -14.35
CA ALA A 742 3.86 -2.27 -13.97
C ALA A 742 2.86 -1.39 -14.70
N LEU A 743 2.61 -1.65 -16.00
CA LEU A 743 1.64 -0.89 -16.79
C LEU A 743 0.21 -1.08 -16.26
N GLU A 744 -0.17 -2.30 -15.95
CA GLU A 744 -1.48 -2.61 -15.34
C GLU A 744 -1.65 -1.87 -14.00
N ALA A 745 -0.67 -1.98 -13.10
CA ALA A 745 -0.69 -1.30 -11.82
C ALA A 745 -0.77 0.24 -11.95
N MET A 746 -0.08 0.83 -12.93
CA MET A 746 -0.16 2.27 -13.20
C MET A 746 -1.58 2.69 -13.62
N CYS A 747 -2.26 1.88 -14.46
CA CYS A 747 -3.64 2.13 -14.86
C CYS A 747 -4.60 2.01 -13.66
N GLU A 748 -4.42 1.02 -12.79
CA GLU A 748 -5.22 0.85 -11.58
C GLU A 748 -5.05 2.02 -10.60
N VAL A 749 -3.81 2.47 -10.38
CA VAL A 749 -3.53 3.67 -9.54
C VAL A 749 -4.18 4.93 -10.13
N ALA A 750 -4.29 5.03 -11.46
CA ALA A 750 -5.01 6.12 -12.12
C ALA A 750 -6.55 6.01 -12.03
N GLY A 751 -7.08 4.93 -11.42
CA GLY A 751 -8.50 4.72 -11.19
C GLY A 751 -9.23 3.98 -12.30
N PHE A 752 -8.52 3.17 -13.09
CA PHE A 752 -9.10 2.28 -14.08
C PHE A 752 -9.13 0.83 -13.58
N LYS A 753 -10.05 0.04 -14.12
CA LYS A 753 -10.11 -1.40 -13.91
C LYS A 753 -9.78 -2.12 -15.21
N VAL A 754 -8.84 -3.06 -15.19
CA VAL A 754 -8.53 -3.90 -16.36
C VAL A 754 -9.69 -4.87 -16.62
N LEU A 755 -10.30 -4.78 -17.79
CA LEU A 755 -11.40 -5.64 -18.25
C LEU A 755 -10.90 -6.76 -19.16
N ASP A 756 -9.91 -6.44 -20.01
CA ASP A 756 -9.32 -7.37 -20.96
C ASP A 756 -7.93 -6.89 -21.37
N LYS A 757 -7.06 -7.80 -21.83
CA LYS A 757 -5.70 -7.47 -22.27
C LYS A 757 -5.19 -8.37 -23.36
N GLY A 758 -4.26 -7.87 -24.17
CA GLY A 758 -3.60 -8.66 -25.19
C GLY A 758 -2.34 -8.01 -25.73
N LEU A 759 -1.44 -8.81 -26.26
CA LEU A 759 -0.18 -8.33 -26.80
C LEU A 759 -0.33 -7.87 -28.26
N THR A 760 0.39 -6.81 -28.59
CA THR A 760 0.48 -6.24 -29.95
C THR A 760 1.95 -5.96 -30.30
N TRP A 761 2.24 -5.53 -31.53
CA TRP A 761 3.57 -5.20 -32.01
C TRP A 761 4.59 -6.31 -31.76
N ASP A 762 4.30 -7.55 -32.23
CA ASP A 762 5.13 -8.72 -32.04
C ASP A 762 5.50 -9.01 -30.56
N ASN A 763 4.51 -8.84 -29.68
CA ASN A 763 4.60 -9.01 -28.23
C ASN A 763 5.42 -7.93 -27.47
N ASN A 764 5.74 -6.83 -28.12
CA ASN A 764 6.49 -5.72 -27.51
C ASN A 764 5.60 -4.56 -27.03
N ALA A 765 4.29 -4.69 -27.13
CA ALA A 765 3.33 -3.77 -26.54
C ALA A 765 2.15 -4.50 -25.92
N LEU A 766 1.62 -3.95 -24.87
CA LEU A 766 0.42 -4.42 -24.18
C LEU A 766 -0.74 -3.46 -24.51
N THR A 767 -1.84 -4.05 -24.98
CA THR A 767 -3.11 -3.33 -25.16
C THR A 767 -4.07 -3.77 -24.06
N LEU A 768 -4.61 -2.80 -23.34
CA LEU A 768 -5.57 -2.97 -22.24
C LEU A 768 -6.93 -2.41 -22.66
N LEU A 769 -8.00 -3.16 -22.42
CA LEU A 769 -9.36 -2.63 -22.33
C LEU A 769 -9.65 -2.33 -20.88
N LEU A 770 -9.86 -1.07 -20.58
CA LEU A 770 -10.02 -0.56 -19.21
C LEU A 770 -11.44 -0.02 -19.03
N GLY A 771 -12.07 -0.32 -17.90
CA GLY A 771 -13.32 0.26 -17.43
C GLY A 771 -13.08 1.30 -16.31
N ILE A 772 -14.07 2.14 -16.07
CA ILE A 772 -14.05 3.13 -14.99
C ILE A 772 -14.76 2.61 -13.76
#